data_27ea08052ad77acb7cbe2a7a85f4f185
#
_entry.id   27ea08052ad77acb7cbe2a7a85f4f185
#
_cell.length_a   1.000
_cell.length_b   1.000
_cell.length_c   1.000
_cell.angle_alpha   90.00
_cell.angle_beta   90.00
_cell.angle_gamma   90.00
#
_symmetry.space_group_name_H-M   'P 1'
#
loop_
_entity.id
_entity.type
_entity.pdbx_description
1 polymer ?
#
loop_
_entity_poly.entity_id
_entity_poly.type
_entity_poly.pdbx_seq_one_letter_code
_entity_poly.pdbx_strand_id
1 'polypeptide(L)'
;MSTNRIKTILNFWAIKNLIKRRNLEHHHHHIAVLSLHRVETLKEKQEKRYELSKFLVGYLYEKSRLLISEEDKDREEVLVEFSVLELKAAYERELSLFAVQVSVDDVEDALFYLSKIEAIKIEGGFLVVYNRLTIERLEQDNKVRYKVEDYKKLNQFYESKIQQIHIVGEYAKKMITDYKNALQFVEDYFQLNYQSFLNKYFKGSRQNEIRRNVTPAKFQQLFGELSPTQLKIINDNDSRYIVVAAGPGSGKTRVLVHKLASLLLMEDVKHEQLLMLTFSRAAVTEFKKRLLKLIGNAANYIEIKTFHSYCFDLLGKVGSLEKSDMILKKTIEKIRNQDVEASRITKTVLVIDEAQDMDEDEFYLVKALMEHNEEMRVIAVGDDDQNIYEFRGASSQFLERFLRSNRSVKHELVENYRSKSNLVEFTNQYVSRIQYRLKETPVIAKQLDSGRIKVVQYHGGNLTTPVVRDLIASELRGATCVLTKTNEEAMQIAGLLLKNKIPAKLIQSNDSFNLFNLLEVRFFLQTLKLDEDTYIIPDEDWEHAKRELVNRYHTSTKLEICKNIIRDFEATNPKRKYKTDLEVFIRESRLEDFYNENAETVFVSTIHKAKGKEFDQVFLMLENFDESTDAAKRQLYVAMTRAKQNLSIHLNGHFLDTLITENLERINDRERYLPPTELTMQLSYKDIWLDFFINRQHLITQLTCGEHLTVNGSECLNSNGQCVLKFSQKFIDHINGLKEKNYVLKSARVNFIVYWLKEGAEHEVKVVLPELEFGKVEG
;
A
#
# COMPACT_ATOMS: atom_id res chain seq x y z
N MET A 1 16.98 -39.56 14.97
CA MET A 1 16.43 -38.20 14.79
C MET A 1 15.66 -38.18 13.47
N SER A 2 14.43 -37.70 13.41
CA SER A 2 13.71 -37.65 12.13
C SER A 2 14.29 -36.58 11.21
N THR A 3 14.15 -36.76 9.89
CA THR A 3 14.63 -35.80 8.88
C THR A 3 14.06 -34.40 9.10
N ASN A 4 12.82 -34.30 9.57
CA ASN A 4 12.17 -33.03 9.87
C ASN A 4 12.80 -32.31 11.08
N ARG A 5 13.17 -33.05 12.13
CA ARG A 5 13.89 -32.47 13.28
C ARG A 5 15.25 -31.93 12.88
N ILE A 6 15.98 -32.64 12.03
CA ILE A 6 17.28 -32.15 11.50
C ILE A 6 17.10 -30.89 10.68
N LYS A 7 16.09 -30.84 9.78
CA LYS A 7 15.78 -29.64 8.99
C LYS A 7 15.40 -28.45 9.90
N THR A 8 14.60 -28.67 10.92
CA THR A 8 14.23 -27.63 11.89
C THR A 8 15.45 -27.06 12.62
N ILE A 9 16.37 -27.92 13.06
CA ILE A 9 17.61 -27.47 13.74
C ILE A 9 18.50 -26.68 12.77
N LEU A 10 18.70 -27.16 11.55
CA LEU A 10 19.51 -26.45 10.55
C LEU A 10 18.88 -25.12 10.13
N ASN A 11 17.56 -25.06 10.03
CA ASN A 11 16.84 -23.81 9.77
C ASN A 11 17.04 -22.82 10.90
N PHE A 12 16.87 -23.24 12.14
CA PHE A 12 17.08 -22.41 13.31
C PHE A 12 18.52 -21.85 13.37
N TRP A 13 19.53 -22.70 13.13
CA TRP A 13 20.92 -22.26 13.13
C TRP A 13 21.24 -21.28 11.99
N ALA A 14 20.62 -21.45 10.82
CA ALA A 14 20.78 -20.55 9.69
C ALA A 14 20.13 -19.18 9.97
N ILE A 15 18.92 -19.17 10.51
CA ILE A 15 18.18 -17.93 10.88
C ILE A 15 18.97 -17.13 11.92
N LYS A 16 19.60 -17.83 12.88
CA LYS A 16 20.42 -17.20 13.93
C LYS A 16 21.85 -16.86 13.49
N ASN A 17 22.13 -16.93 12.18
CA ASN A 17 23.44 -16.67 11.61
C ASN A 17 24.58 -17.50 12.26
N LEU A 18 24.27 -18.70 12.71
CA LEU A 18 25.29 -19.64 13.25
C LEU A 18 25.94 -20.43 12.12
N ILE A 19 25.17 -20.75 11.09
CA ILE A 19 25.59 -21.48 9.90
C ILE A 19 25.07 -20.83 8.63
N LYS A 20 25.79 -21.05 7.52
CA LYS A 20 25.29 -20.82 6.16
C LYS A 20 25.02 -22.17 5.51
N ARG A 21 23.85 -22.32 4.88
CA ARG A 21 23.51 -23.55 4.18
C ARG A 21 23.29 -23.26 2.69
N ARG A 22 23.62 -24.25 1.85
CA ARG A 22 23.35 -24.25 0.42
C ARG A 22 22.76 -25.59 0.02
N ASN A 23 21.73 -25.57 -0.81
CA ASN A 23 21.28 -26.77 -1.52
C ASN A 23 22.28 -27.06 -2.64
N LEU A 24 22.70 -28.31 -2.80
CA LEU A 24 23.58 -28.70 -3.89
C LEU A 24 22.75 -28.90 -5.16
N GLU A 25 23.15 -28.25 -6.26
CA GLU A 25 22.36 -28.07 -7.51
C GLU A 25 21.92 -29.37 -8.18
N HIS A 26 22.50 -30.50 -7.88
CA HIS A 26 22.17 -31.79 -8.48
C HIS A 26 21.72 -32.87 -7.48
N HIS A 27 21.54 -32.53 -6.21
CA HIS A 27 21.16 -33.49 -5.18
C HIS A 27 20.09 -32.90 -4.24
N HIS A 28 18.82 -33.08 -4.59
CA HIS A 28 17.68 -32.53 -3.84
C HIS A 28 17.57 -32.92 -2.35
N HIS A 29 18.39 -33.87 -1.90
CA HIS A 29 18.42 -34.36 -0.50
C HIS A 29 19.70 -34.00 0.25
N HIS A 30 20.65 -33.33 -0.38
CA HIS A 30 21.93 -32.96 0.25
C HIS A 30 22.00 -31.47 0.50
N ILE A 31 22.33 -31.11 1.74
CA ILE A 31 22.50 -29.72 2.19
C ILE A 31 23.94 -29.52 2.62
N ALA A 32 24.64 -28.58 2.00
CA ALA A 32 25.96 -28.15 2.47
C ALA A 32 25.81 -27.13 3.60
N VAL A 33 26.52 -27.32 4.68
CA VAL A 33 26.49 -26.48 5.87
C VAL A 33 27.87 -25.91 6.14
N LEU A 34 27.99 -24.60 6.29
CA LEU A 34 29.20 -23.89 6.65
C LEU A 34 28.99 -23.18 7.97
N SER A 35 29.86 -23.39 8.94
CA SER A 35 29.86 -22.62 10.20
C SER A 35 30.28 -21.17 9.92
N LEU A 36 29.55 -20.20 10.47
CA LEU A 36 29.85 -18.76 10.36
C LEU A 36 30.66 -18.23 11.55
N HIS A 37 30.81 -19.03 12.61
CA HIS A 37 31.53 -18.66 13.82
C HIS A 37 32.51 -19.75 14.22
N ARG A 38 33.49 -19.38 15.05
CA ARG A 38 34.40 -20.34 15.69
C ARG A 38 33.64 -21.20 16.72
N VAL A 39 34.13 -22.38 16.99
CA VAL A 39 33.49 -23.35 17.89
C VAL A 39 33.31 -22.76 19.30
N GLU A 40 34.30 -21.98 19.77
CA GLU A 40 34.25 -21.30 21.07
C GLU A 40 33.08 -20.33 21.17
N THR A 41 32.89 -19.47 20.15
CA THR A 41 31.78 -18.52 20.09
C THR A 41 30.41 -19.22 20.00
N LEU A 42 30.34 -20.36 19.31
CA LEU A 42 29.13 -21.16 19.26
C LEU A 42 28.80 -21.78 20.62
N LYS A 43 29.82 -22.25 21.35
CA LYS A 43 29.62 -22.77 22.70
C LYS A 43 29.15 -21.69 23.67
N GLU A 44 29.77 -20.52 23.68
CA GLU A 44 29.36 -19.39 24.52
C GLU A 44 27.88 -18.99 24.28
N LYS A 45 27.49 -18.87 23.02
CA LYS A 45 26.09 -18.57 22.66
C LYS A 45 25.11 -19.68 23.08
N GLN A 46 25.55 -20.93 23.02
CA GLN A 46 24.74 -22.07 23.42
C GLN A 46 24.65 -22.18 24.95
N GLU A 47 25.70 -21.93 25.68
CA GLU A 47 25.72 -21.88 27.14
C GLU A 47 24.84 -20.75 27.66
N LYS A 48 24.96 -19.55 27.10
CA LYS A 48 24.09 -18.40 27.43
C LYS A 48 22.60 -18.75 27.26
N ARG A 49 22.24 -19.36 26.12
CA ARG A 49 20.85 -19.79 25.87
C ARG A 49 20.38 -20.85 26.85
N TYR A 50 21.24 -21.82 27.16
CA TYR A 50 20.93 -22.89 28.10
C TYR A 50 20.65 -22.35 29.50
N GLU A 51 21.54 -21.50 30.04
CA GLU A 51 21.37 -20.89 31.35
C GLU A 51 20.12 -20.02 31.44
N LEU A 52 19.85 -19.21 30.38
CA LEU A 52 18.63 -18.41 30.29
C LEU A 52 17.40 -19.31 30.23
N SER A 53 17.42 -20.37 29.42
CA SER A 53 16.31 -21.32 29.33
C SER A 53 16.00 -22.02 30.65
N LYS A 54 17.05 -22.41 31.40
CA LYS A 54 16.92 -23.02 32.71
C LYS A 54 16.26 -22.08 33.73
N PHE A 55 16.69 -20.81 33.73
CA PHE A 55 16.08 -19.78 34.56
C PHE A 55 14.60 -19.62 34.21
N LEU A 56 14.26 -19.44 32.90
CA LEU A 56 12.89 -19.20 32.44
C LEU A 56 11.94 -20.33 32.83
N VAL A 57 12.38 -21.59 32.70
CA VAL A 57 11.56 -22.74 33.17
C VAL A 57 11.34 -22.69 34.69
N GLY A 58 12.38 -22.40 35.48
CA GLY A 58 12.26 -22.24 36.92
C GLY A 58 11.30 -21.12 37.31
N TYR A 59 11.47 -19.95 36.71
CA TYR A 59 10.63 -18.77 36.96
C TYR A 59 9.15 -19.01 36.61
N LEU A 60 8.89 -19.56 35.44
CA LEU A 60 7.52 -19.88 35.02
C LEU A 60 6.88 -20.97 35.87
N TYR A 61 7.68 -21.96 36.29
CA TYR A 61 7.23 -23.01 37.20
C TYR A 61 6.85 -22.46 38.59
N GLU A 62 7.69 -21.61 39.19
CA GLU A 62 7.35 -20.97 40.48
C GLU A 62 6.12 -20.04 40.32
N LYS A 63 6.02 -19.31 39.23
CA LYS A 63 4.83 -18.50 38.94
C LYS A 63 3.58 -19.36 38.78
N SER A 64 3.68 -20.55 38.17
CA SER A 64 2.57 -21.49 38.06
C SER A 64 2.09 -22.01 39.43
N ARG A 65 3.03 -22.27 40.33
CA ARG A 65 2.68 -22.76 41.71
C ARG A 65 1.89 -21.72 42.50
N LEU A 66 2.11 -20.43 42.23
CA LEU A 66 1.34 -19.35 42.88
C LEU A 66 -0.08 -19.22 42.35
N LEU A 67 -0.37 -19.79 41.17
CA LEU A 67 -1.69 -19.73 40.49
C LEU A 67 -2.56 -20.97 40.77
N ILE A 68 -1.98 -22.05 41.32
CA ILE A 68 -2.69 -23.30 41.61
C ILE A 68 -3.40 -23.17 42.97
N SER A 69 -4.75 -23.20 42.95
CA SER A 69 -5.54 -23.36 44.16
C SER A 69 -5.52 -24.82 44.64
N GLU A 70 -5.86 -25.06 45.93
CA GLU A 70 -5.85 -26.42 46.47
C GLU A 70 -6.82 -27.39 45.76
N GLU A 71 -7.83 -26.88 45.07
CA GLU A 71 -8.80 -27.64 44.27
C GLU A 71 -8.31 -28.04 42.88
N ASP A 72 -7.23 -27.43 42.38
CA ASP A 72 -6.70 -27.60 41.01
C ASP A 72 -5.40 -28.43 40.97
N LYS A 73 -5.03 -29.14 42.05
CA LYS A 73 -3.76 -29.88 42.16
C LYS A 73 -3.55 -31.00 41.13
N ASP A 74 -4.61 -31.46 40.51
CA ASP A 74 -4.60 -32.57 39.56
C ASP A 74 -4.63 -32.12 38.08
N ARG A 75 -4.48 -30.82 37.79
CA ARG A 75 -4.39 -30.34 36.40
C ARG A 75 -2.98 -30.53 35.83
N GLU A 76 -2.90 -31.30 34.76
CA GLU A 76 -1.63 -31.56 34.04
C GLU A 76 -1.07 -30.32 33.32
N GLU A 77 -1.87 -29.29 33.01
CA GLU A 77 -1.45 -28.08 32.28
C GLU A 77 -1.93 -26.83 33.06
N VAL A 78 -0.97 -25.93 33.39
CA VAL A 78 -1.26 -24.64 34.03
C VAL A 78 -0.83 -23.52 33.10
N LEU A 79 -1.77 -22.63 32.74
CA LEU A 79 -1.48 -21.46 31.90
C LEU A 79 -0.91 -20.33 32.75
N VAL A 80 0.31 -19.88 32.41
CA VAL A 80 1.01 -18.80 33.08
C VAL A 80 1.15 -17.61 32.15
N GLU A 81 0.54 -16.48 32.52
CA GLU A 81 0.73 -15.23 31.77
C GLU A 81 2.15 -14.66 32.02
N PHE A 82 2.83 -14.27 30.97
CA PHE A 82 4.11 -13.60 31.02
C PHE A 82 4.28 -12.60 29.88
N SER A 83 5.17 -11.63 30.08
CA SER A 83 5.70 -10.80 29.02
C SER A 83 7.21 -11.02 28.87
N VAL A 84 7.75 -10.89 27.67
CA VAL A 84 9.20 -11.03 27.41
C VAL A 84 10.00 -10.02 28.23
N LEU A 85 9.48 -8.81 28.41
CA LEU A 85 10.11 -7.77 29.25
C LEU A 85 10.10 -8.12 30.73
N GLU A 86 9.02 -8.73 31.24
CA GLU A 86 8.94 -9.22 32.61
C GLU A 86 10.01 -10.30 32.86
N LEU A 87 10.12 -11.27 31.94
CA LEU A 87 11.11 -12.36 32.03
C LEU A 87 12.55 -11.83 31.98
N LYS A 88 12.82 -10.87 31.10
CA LYS A 88 14.10 -10.18 31.03
C LYS A 88 14.45 -9.50 32.36
N ALA A 89 13.52 -8.68 32.87
CA ALA A 89 13.72 -7.95 34.11
C ALA A 89 13.89 -8.89 35.34
N ALA A 90 13.19 -10.04 35.36
CA ALA A 90 13.35 -11.05 36.40
C ALA A 90 14.74 -11.68 36.35
N TYR A 91 15.23 -12.04 35.16
CA TYR A 91 16.58 -12.61 35.00
C TYR A 91 17.67 -11.62 35.39
N GLU A 92 17.55 -10.35 34.98
CA GLU A 92 18.52 -9.30 35.31
C GLU A 92 18.56 -8.98 36.82
N ARG A 93 17.46 -9.15 37.55
CA ARG A 93 17.41 -8.97 39.02
C ARG A 93 18.11 -10.11 39.80
N GLU A 94 18.00 -11.35 39.32
CA GLU A 94 18.60 -12.50 40.00
C GLU A 94 20.13 -12.51 39.86
N LEU A 95 20.65 -11.94 38.77
CA LEU A 95 22.11 -11.89 38.48
C LEU A 95 22.82 -10.62 38.98
N SER A 96 22.26 -9.91 39.96
CA SER A 96 22.74 -8.59 40.44
C SER A 96 24.20 -8.46 40.84
N LEU A 97 24.99 -9.56 40.91
CA LEU A 97 26.40 -9.56 41.24
C LEU A 97 27.37 -9.66 40.05
N PHE A 98 26.87 -10.05 38.85
CA PHE A 98 27.64 -10.05 37.59
C PHE A 98 26.70 -9.73 36.43
N ALA A 99 26.62 -8.46 36.06
CA ALA A 99 25.72 -7.98 35.04
C ALA A 99 25.99 -8.57 33.64
N VAL A 100 25.39 -9.70 33.33
CA VAL A 100 25.27 -10.16 31.94
C VAL A 100 24.03 -9.49 31.37
N GLN A 101 24.21 -8.46 30.56
CA GLN A 101 23.10 -7.86 29.81
C GLN A 101 22.49 -8.88 28.85
N VAL A 102 21.18 -9.12 28.97
CA VAL A 102 20.41 -10.01 28.11
C VAL A 102 19.50 -9.16 27.25
N SER A 103 19.53 -9.36 25.95
CA SER A 103 18.63 -8.69 25.01
C SER A 103 17.23 -9.33 25.04
N VAL A 104 16.23 -8.62 24.52
CA VAL A 104 14.88 -9.18 24.28
C VAL A 104 14.96 -10.40 23.38
N ASP A 105 15.78 -10.31 22.31
CA ASP A 105 16.00 -11.42 21.37
C ASP A 105 16.58 -12.69 22.06
N ASP A 106 17.45 -12.54 23.07
CA ASP A 106 17.98 -13.68 23.81
C ASP A 106 16.86 -14.40 24.59
N VAL A 107 15.93 -13.65 25.18
CA VAL A 107 14.79 -14.21 25.91
C VAL A 107 13.80 -14.89 24.95
N GLU A 108 13.50 -14.28 23.82
CA GLU A 108 12.67 -14.87 22.77
C GLU A 108 13.31 -16.14 22.21
N ASP A 109 14.62 -16.14 21.99
CA ASP A 109 15.37 -17.32 21.56
C ASP A 109 15.29 -18.47 22.55
N ALA A 110 15.41 -18.16 23.84
CA ALA A 110 15.31 -19.16 24.90
C ALA A 110 13.89 -19.73 25.01
N LEU A 111 12.86 -18.89 24.93
CA LEU A 111 11.44 -19.34 24.91
C LEU A 111 11.17 -20.21 23.68
N PHE A 112 11.62 -19.78 22.51
CA PHE A 112 11.48 -20.56 21.29
C PHE A 112 12.20 -21.91 21.37
N TYR A 113 13.39 -21.93 21.93
CA TYR A 113 14.14 -23.17 22.18
C TYR A 113 13.35 -24.09 23.11
N LEU A 114 12.84 -23.58 24.24
CA LEU A 114 12.05 -24.36 25.20
C LEU A 114 10.77 -24.93 24.57
N SER A 115 10.10 -24.15 23.73
CA SER A 115 8.92 -24.61 22.98
C SER A 115 9.29 -25.73 21.97
N LYS A 116 10.46 -25.65 21.32
CA LYS A 116 10.88 -26.65 20.34
C LYS A 116 11.37 -27.96 20.95
N ILE A 117 11.84 -27.95 22.17
CA ILE A 117 12.16 -29.16 22.93
C ILE A 117 10.95 -29.68 23.76
N GLU A 118 9.79 -29.05 23.59
CA GLU A 118 8.53 -29.41 24.24
C GLU A 118 8.58 -29.27 25.79
N ALA A 119 9.48 -28.44 26.31
CA ALA A 119 9.56 -28.13 27.75
C ALA A 119 8.48 -27.14 28.20
N ILE A 120 8.03 -26.26 27.30
CA ILE A 120 6.89 -25.37 27.47
C ILE A 120 6.04 -25.37 26.19
N LYS A 121 4.77 -25.11 26.37
CA LYS A 121 3.84 -24.85 25.26
C LYS A 121 3.46 -23.37 25.31
N ILE A 122 3.71 -22.65 24.23
CA ILE A 122 3.34 -21.23 24.13
C ILE A 122 2.00 -21.14 23.44
N GLU A 123 0.99 -20.67 24.17
CA GLU A 123 -0.33 -20.39 23.62
C GLU A 123 -0.47 -18.90 23.33
N GLY A 124 -0.95 -18.56 22.14
CA GLY A 124 -1.25 -17.17 21.74
C GLY A 124 -0.14 -16.44 20.98
N GLY A 125 1.05 -17.00 20.85
CA GLY A 125 2.21 -16.35 20.20
C GLY A 125 2.72 -15.13 20.99
N PHE A 126 3.89 -14.58 20.59
CA PHE A 126 4.55 -13.47 21.30
C PHE A 126 3.80 -12.12 21.25
N LEU A 127 2.72 -12.00 20.49
CA LEU A 127 2.02 -10.72 20.21
C LEU A 127 0.50 -10.78 20.23
N VAL A 128 -0.12 -11.84 20.72
CA VAL A 128 -1.57 -11.85 20.91
C VAL A 128 -1.90 -11.46 22.33
N VAL A 129 -2.08 -10.18 22.57
CA VAL A 129 -2.77 -9.69 23.75
C VAL A 129 -4.25 -9.99 23.54
N TYR A 130 -4.73 -11.10 24.06
CA TYR A 130 -6.16 -11.29 24.23
C TYR A 130 -6.63 -10.28 25.27
N ASN A 131 -7.23 -9.20 24.82
CA ASN A 131 -7.98 -8.35 25.74
C ASN A 131 -9.14 -9.19 26.27
N ARG A 132 -9.05 -9.59 27.53
CA ARG A 132 -10.15 -10.22 28.26
C ARG A 132 -11.35 -9.28 28.13
N LEU A 133 -12.44 -9.74 27.54
CA LEU A 133 -13.67 -8.98 27.53
C LEU A 133 -14.18 -8.93 28.97
N THR A 134 -13.93 -7.83 29.66
CA THR A 134 -14.51 -7.57 30.98
C THR A 134 -15.78 -6.79 30.75
N ILE A 135 -16.90 -7.37 31.12
CA ILE A 135 -18.20 -6.67 31.11
C ILE A 135 -18.44 -6.19 32.52
N GLU A 136 -18.32 -4.90 32.73
CA GLU A 136 -18.61 -4.24 33.97
C GLU A 136 -19.94 -3.48 33.87
N ARG A 137 -20.85 -3.71 34.79
CA ARG A 137 -22.10 -2.98 34.86
C ARG A 137 -21.88 -1.67 35.60
N LEU A 138 -21.69 -0.59 34.84
CA LEU A 138 -21.42 0.75 35.39
C LEU A 138 -22.65 1.42 35.99
N GLU A 139 -23.87 1.08 35.52
CA GLU A 139 -25.12 1.67 35.99
C GLU A 139 -26.04 0.58 36.48
N GLN A 140 -26.40 0.67 37.78
CA GLN A 140 -27.31 -0.33 38.42
C GLN A 140 -28.77 -0.10 38.07
N ASP A 141 -29.18 1.14 37.78
CA ASP A 141 -30.58 1.55 37.53
C ASP A 141 -30.90 1.86 36.07
N ASN A 142 -30.20 1.23 35.14
CA ASN A 142 -30.39 1.46 33.71
C ASN A 142 -31.76 0.89 33.26
N LYS A 143 -32.69 1.79 32.91
CA LYS A 143 -34.02 1.47 32.38
C LYS A 143 -34.05 1.33 30.83
N VAL A 144 -32.89 1.36 30.18
CA VAL A 144 -32.78 1.22 28.72
C VAL A 144 -33.21 -0.19 28.31
N ARG A 145 -34.19 -0.25 27.41
CA ARG A 145 -34.58 -1.52 26.77
C ARG A 145 -33.69 -1.76 25.57
N TYR A 146 -32.86 -2.80 25.64
CA TYR A 146 -32.01 -3.21 24.53
C TYR A 146 -32.82 -3.88 23.44
N LYS A 147 -32.55 -3.52 22.20
CA LYS A 147 -33.14 -4.12 20.99
C LYS A 147 -32.20 -5.20 20.44
N VAL A 148 -32.69 -6.00 19.48
CA VAL A 148 -31.91 -7.06 18.83
C VAL A 148 -30.65 -6.49 18.18
N GLU A 149 -30.71 -5.25 17.67
CA GLU A 149 -29.57 -4.56 17.04
C GLU A 149 -28.43 -4.31 18.03
N ASP A 150 -28.72 -4.09 19.31
CA ASP A 150 -27.72 -3.81 20.34
C ASP A 150 -26.89 -5.07 20.66
N TYR A 151 -27.47 -6.25 20.47
CA TYR A 151 -26.79 -7.54 20.65
C TYR A 151 -26.07 -8.06 19.41
N LYS A 152 -26.13 -7.34 18.29
CA LYS A 152 -25.59 -7.80 17.00
C LYS A 152 -24.10 -8.13 17.04
N LYS A 153 -23.30 -7.34 17.77
CA LYS A 153 -21.87 -7.59 17.97
C LYS A 153 -21.59 -8.82 18.81
N LEU A 154 -22.42 -9.06 19.83
CA LEU A 154 -22.29 -10.22 20.70
C LEU A 154 -22.66 -11.50 19.95
N ASN A 155 -23.74 -11.49 19.17
CA ASN A 155 -24.12 -12.60 18.30
C ASN A 155 -23.02 -12.95 17.28
N GLN A 156 -22.38 -11.96 16.67
CA GLN A 156 -21.26 -12.18 15.75
C GLN A 156 -20.07 -12.86 16.41
N PHE A 157 -19.79 -12.51 17.67
CA PHE A 157 -18.75 -13.16 18.46
C PHE A 157 -19.08 -14.62 18.73
N TYR A 158 -20.32 -14.92 19.13
CA TYR A 158 -20.74 -16.30 19.39
C TYR A 158 -20.81 -17.16 18.12
N GLU A 159 -21.26 -16.61 17.01
CA GLU A 159 -21.28 -17.32 15.72
C GLU A 159 -19.87 -17.75 15.27
N SER A 160 -18.86 -16.89 15.43
CA SER A 160 -17.47 -17.25 15.14
C SER A 160 -16.88 -18.27 16.14
N LYS A 161 -17.37 -18.29 17.40
CA LYS A 161 -16.93 -19.25 18.41
C LYS A 161 -17.50 -20.65 18.19
N ILE A 162 -18.69 -20.78 17.61
CA ILE A 162 -19.31 -22.09 17.33
C ILE A 162 -18.45 -22.93 16.39
N GLN A 163 -17.85 -22.33 15.38
CA GLN A 163 -16.91 -23.03 14.48
C GLN A 163 -15.68 -23.54 15.19
N GLN A 164 -15.05 -22.67 15.98
CA GLN A 164 -13.87 -23.06 16.76
C GLN A 164 -14.18 -24.21 17.70
N ILE A 165 -15.39 -24.22 18.29
CA ILE A 165 -15.85 -25.32 19.17
C ILE A 165 -15.93 -26.65 18.41
N HIS A 166 -16.40 -26.68 17.15
CA HIS A 166 -16.46 -27.93 16.37
C HIS A 166 -15.07 -28.44 16.02
N ILE A 167 -14.12 -27.57 15.65
CA ILE A 167 -12.75 -27.94 15.34
C ILE A 167 -12.00 -28.39 16.58
N VAL A 168 -12.13 -27.63 17.69
CA VAL A 168 -11.54 -28.01 18.99
C VAL A 168 -12.14 -29.29 19.52
N GLY A 169 -13.46 -29.51 19.38
CA GLY A 169 -14.13 -30.75 19.78
C GLY A 169 -13.64 -31.96 18.99
N GLU A 170 -13.34 -31.83 17.71
CA GLU A 170 -12.75 -32.92 16.90
C GLU A 170 -11.29 -33.18 17.28
N TYR A 171 -10.54 -32.14 17.55
CA TYR A 171 -9.18 -32.25 18.09
C TYR A 171 -9.15 -32.96 19.43
N ALA A 172 -9.98 -32.53 20.38
CA ALA A 172 -10.09 -33.16 21.69
C ALA A 172 -10.45 -34.65 21.60
N LYS A 173 -11.39 -35.02 20.71
CA LYS A 173 -11.76 -36.41 20.47
C LYS A 173 -10.59 -37.22 19.95
N LYS A 174 -9.78 -36.67 19.02
CA LYS A 174 -8.58 -37.32 18.50
C LYS A 174 -7.48 -37.43 19.55
N MET A 175 -7.31 -36.43 20.40
CA MET A 175 -6.37 -36.49 21.53
C MET A 175 -6.62 -37.67 22.45
N ILE A 176 -7.89 -37.97 22.71
CA ILE A 176 -8.29 -39.10 23.58
C ILE A 176 -8.10 -40.46 22.89
N THR A 177 -8.35 -40.53 21.57
CA THR A 177 -8.36 -41.80 20.83
C THR A 177 -7.05 -42.12 20.12
N ASP A 178 -6.36 -41.14 19.60
CA ASP A 178 -5.11 -41.30 18.83
C ASP A 178 -4.30 -39.99 18.80
N TYR A 179 -3.37 -39.88 19.73
CA TYR A 179 -2.50 -38.70 19.89
C TYR A 179 -1.72 -38.35 18.63
N LYS A 180 -1.27 -39.35 17.86
CA LYS A 180 -0.50 -39.13 16.62
C LYS A 180 -1.36 -38.48 15.54
N ASN A 181 -2.60 -38.95 15.40
CA ASN A 181 -3.60 -38.33 14.51
C ASN A 181 -4.05 -36.96 14.96
N ALA A 182 -4.04 -36.68 16.27
CA ALA A 182 -4.34 -35.36 16.79
C ALA A 182 -3.23 -34.34 16.43
N LEU A 183 -1.96 -34.73 16.53
CA LEU A 183 -0.83 -33.87 16.09
C LEU A 183 -0.91 -33.61 14.58
N GLN A 184 -1.21 -34.63 13.78
CA GLN A 184 -1.37 -34.45 12.33
C GLN A 184 -2.58 -33.56 12.01
N PHE A 185 -3.66 -33.66 12.77
CA PHE A 185 -4.82 -32.76 12.62
C PHE A 185 -4.47 -31.31 12.85
N VAL A 186 -3.64 -31.01 13.88
CA VAL A 186 -3.18 -29.64 14.15
C VAL A 186 -2.23 -29.15 13.06
N GLU A 187 -1.29 -29.98 12.63
CA GLU A 187 -0.38 -29.64 11.53
C GLU A 187 -1.15 -29.35 10.24
N ASP A 188 -2.08 -30.20 9.87
CA ASP A 188 -2.95 -30.04 8.71
C ASP A 188 -3.87 -28.81 8.81
N TYR A 189 -4.34 -28.49 10.02
CA TYR A 189 -5.13 -27.28 10.24
C TYR A 189 -4.37 -26.00 9.93
N PHE A 190 -3.06 -26.00 10.12
CA PHE A 190 -2.20 -24.84 9.83
C PHE A 190 -1.61 -24.86 8.41
N GLN A 191 -1.45 -26.03 7.80
CA GLN A 191 -0.77 -26.20 6.51
C GLN A 191 -1.74 -26.34 5.32
N LEU A 192 -2.90 -26.97 5.51
CA LEU A 192 -3.87 -27.14 4.44
C LEU A 192 -4.77 -25.93 4.27
N ASN A 193 -5.22 -25.68 3.03
CA ASN A 193 -6.33 -24.76 2.85
C ASN A 193 -7.59 -25.33 3.53
N TYR A 194 -8.49 -24.44 3.95
CA TYR A 194 -9.64 -24.78 4.77
C TYR A 194 -10.56 -25.83 4.13
N GLN A 195 -10.77 -25.78 2.82
CA GLN A 195 -11.61 -26.74 2.13
C GLN A 195 -10.99 -28.15 2.12
N SER A 196 -9.69 -28.26 1.86
CA SER A 196 -8.96 -29.54 1.94
C SER A 196 -8.94 -30.09 3.35
N PHE A 197 -8.79 -29.24 4.35
CA PHE A 197 -8.88 -29.61 5.76
C PHE A 197 -10.26 -30.14 6.13
N LEU A 198 -11.34 -29.42 5.77
CA LEU A 198 -12.71 -29.88 6.01
C LEU A 198 -13.01 -31.20 5.31
N ASN A 199 -12.61 -31.35 4.06
CA ASN A 199 -12.83 -32.59 3.30
C ASN A 199 -12.08 -33.78 3.92
N LYS A 200 -10.91 -33.54 4.52
CA LYS A 200 -10.10 -34.59 5.17
C LYS A 200 -10.69 -35.03 6.50
N TYR A 201 -11.18 -34.10 7.32
CA TYR A 201 -11.54 -34.36 8.71
C TYR A 201 -13.03 -34.33 9.03
N PHE A 202 -13.84 -33.68 8.21
CA PHE A 202 -15.28 -33.53 8.43
C PHE A 202 -16.06 -34.06 7.24
N LYS A 203 -16.90 -35.08 7.44
CA LYS A 203 -17.71 -35.72 6.39
C LYS A 203 -19.20 -35.58 6.66
N GLY A 204 -20.03 -35.50 5.59
CA GLY A 204 -21.50 -35.53 5.65
C GLY A 204 -22.12 -34.27 6.27
N SER A 205 -23.15 -34.49 7.12
CA SER A 205 -23.93 -33.41 7.76
C SER A 205 -23.08 -32.45 8.59
N ARG A 206 -22.02 -32.94 9.20
CA ARG A 206 -21.11 -32.17 10.04
C ARG A 206 -20.34 -31.11 9.26
N GLN A 207 -19.98 -31.42 8.01
CA GLN A 207 -19.36 -30.44 7.09
C GLN A 207 -20.33 -29.30 6.76
N ASN A 208 -21.62 -29.64 6.59
CA ASN A 208 -22.67 -28.65 6.34
C ASN A 208 -22.98 -27.77 7.58
N GLU A 209 -22.86 -28.31 8.80
CA GLU A 209 -23.01 -27.52 10.03
C GLU A 209 -21.89 -26.52 10.21
N ILE A 210 -20.65 -26.91 9.92
CA ILE A 210 -19.48 -26.03 9.97
C ILE A 210 -19.53 -24.96 8.86
N ARG A 211 -20.10 -25.26 7.71
CA ARG A 211 -20.30 -24.31 6.60
C ARG A 211 -21.43 -23.29 6.82
N ARG A 212 -22.32 -23.51 7.77
CA ARG A 212 -23.50 -22.64 8.03
C ARG A 212 -23.20 -21.33 8.76
N ASN A 213 -22.01 -20.82 8.68
CA ASN A 213 -21.52 -19.74 9.53
C ASN A 213 -21.96 -18.32 9.18
N VAL A 214 -22.63 -18.13 8.07
CA VAL A 214 -23.17 -16.82 7.71
C VAL A 214 -24.69 -16.92 7.69
N THR A 215 -25.35 -16.18 8.57
CA THR A 215 -26.80 -16.10 8.54
C THR A 215 -27.28 -15.54 7.19
N PRO A 216 -28.46 -15.95 6.70
CA PRO A 216 -29.01 -15.40 5.44
C PRO A 216 -29.04 -13.87 5.41
N ALA A 217 -29.33 -13.22 6.54
CA ALA A 217 -29.32 -11.77 6.67
C ALA A 217 -27.91 -11.19 6.49
N LYS A 218 -26.88 -11.82 7.06
CA LYS A 218 -25.49 -11.36 6.89
C LYS A 218 -24.96 -11.65 5.50
N PHE A 219 -25.35 -12.79 4.90
CA PHE A 219 -25.04 -13.08 3.49
C PHE A 219 -25.64 -12.00 2.57
N GLN A 220 -26.91 -11.65 2.77
CA GLN A 220 -27.57 -10.58 2.01
C GLN A 220 -26.90 -9.21 2.21
N GLN A 221 -26.50 -8.89 3.45
CA GLN A 221 -25.75 -7.65 3.75
C GLN A 221 -24.38 -7.61 3.08
N LEU A 222 -23.67 -8.73 3.04
CA LEU A 222 -22.32 -8.80 2.49
C LEU A 222 -22.34 -8.91 0.96
N PHE A 223 -23.28 -9.66 0.39
CA PHE A 223 -23.23 -10.08 -1.02
C PHE A 223 -24.46 -9.72 -1.85
N GLY A 224 -25.55 -9.24 -1.21
CA GLY A 224 -26.84 -9.02 -1.88
C GLY A 224 -26.87 -7.95 -2.96
N GLU A 225 -25.87 -7.08 -2.96
CA GLU A 225 -25.74 -6.00 -4.00
C GLU A 225 -24.72 -6.33 -5.10
N LEU A 226 -24.16 -7.54 -5.12
CA LEU A 226 -23.14 -7.92 -6.09
C LEU A 226 -23.79 -8.50 -7.35
N SER A 227 -23.17 -8.25 -8.50
CA SER A 227 -23.61 -8.83 -9.76
C SER A 227 -23.35 -10.34 -9.80
N PRO A 228 -24.05 -11.09 -10.68
CA PRO A 228 -23.80 -12.54 -10.82
C PRO A 228 -22.34 -12.88 -11.15
N THR A 229 -21.68 -12.06 -11.98
CA THR A 229 -20.26 -12.24 -12.30
C THR A 229 -19.36 -12.02 -11.08
N GLN A 230 -19.65 -10.98 -10.30
CA GLN A 230 -18.92 -10.69 -9.06
C GLN A 230 -19.10 -11.82 -8.04
N LEU A 231 -20.33 -12.34 -7.86
CA LEU A 231 -20.62 -13.47 -6.99
C LEU A 231 -19.90 -14.75 -7.45
N LYS A 232 -19.80 -14.98 -8.77
CA LYS A 232 -19.07 -16.14 -9.31
C LYS A 232 -17.59 -16.12 -8.91
N ILE A 233 -16.94 -14.94 -8.97
CA ILE A 233 -15.54 -14.78 -8.55
C ILE A 233 -15.39 -15.00 -7.04
N ILE A 234 -16.32 -14.47 -6.25
CA ILE A 234 -16.27 -14.60 -4.79
C ILE A 234 -16.45 -16.05 -4.36
N ASN A 235 -17.33 -16.79 -5.02
CA ASN A 235 -17.64 -18.18 -4.69
C ASN A 235 -16.65 -19.20 -5.33
N ASP A 236 -15.72 -18.77 -6.18
CA ASP A 236 -14.69 -19.65 -6.72
C ASP A 236 -13.65 -19.98 -5.66
N ASN A 237 -13.76 -21.16 -5.06
CA ASN A 237 -12.90 -21.67 -4.00
C ASN A 237 -12.00 -22.83 -4.48
N ASP A 238 -12.22 -23.32 -5.69
CA ASP A 238 -11.58 -24.51 -6.23
C ASP A 238 -10.38 -24.19 -7.14
N SER A 239 -10.41 -23.00 -7.77
CA SER A 239 -9.35 -22.58 -8.68
C SER A 239 -8.10 -22.14 -7.91
N ARG A 240 -6.93 -22.64 -8.38
CA ARG A 240 -5.65 -22.23 -7.79
C ARG A 240 -5.24 -20.83 -8.24
N TYR A 241 -5.51 -20.50 -9.49
CA TYR A 241 -5.24 -19.18 -10.07
C TYR A 241 -6.55 -18.59 -10.57
N ILE A 242 -6.95 -17.49 -9.98
CA ILE A 242 -8.09 -16.71 -10.41
C ILE A 242 -7.56 -15.41 -11.00
N VAL A 243 -7.68 -15.26 -12.31
CA VAL A 243 -7.32 -14.03 -13.01
C VAL A 243 -8.59 -13.30 -13.40
N VAL A 244 -8.73 -12.08 -12.90
CA VAL A 244 -9.89 -11.22 -13.17
C VAL A 244 -9.45 -10.09 -14.08
N ALA A 245 -9.80 -10.18 -15.35
CA ALA A 245 -9.65 -9.09 -16.32
C ALA A 245 -10.83 -8.13 -16.16
N ALA A 246 -10.55 -6.95 -15.59
CA ALA A 246 -11.59 -6.06 -15.12
C ALA A 246 -11.58 -4.73 -15.88
N GLY A 247 -12.70 -4.33 -16.47
CA GLY A 247 -12.83 -3.03 -17.12
C GLY A 247 -12.78 -1.84 -16.15
N PRO A 248 -12.63 -0.62 -16.68
CA PRO A 248 -12.72 0.59 -15.87
C PRO A 248 -14.11 0.71 -15.23
N GLY A 249 -14.16 1.13 -13.96
CA GLY A 249 -15.43 1.30 -13.25
C GLY A 249 -16.21 0.00 -12.97
N SER A 250 -15.59 -1.18 -13.14
CA SER A 250 -16.25 -2.50 -12.95
C SER A 250 -16.39 -2.93 -11.50
N GLY A 251 -15.87 -2.14 -10.56
CA GLY A 251 -15.93 -2.45 -9.14
C GLY A 251 -14.84 -3.44 -8.70
N LYS A 252 -13.65 -3.45 -9.34
CA LYS A 252 -12.48 -4.25 -8.94
C LYS A 252 -12.28 -4.27 -7.43
N THR A 253 -12.09 -3.09 -6.84
CA THR A 253 -11.89 -2.93 -5.39
C THR A 253 -13.04 -3.52 -4.57
N ARG A 254 -14.30 -3.34 -5.04
CA ARG A 254 -15.48 -3.92 -4.38
C ARG A 254 -15.42 -5.44 -4.37
N VAL A 255 -15.13 -6.07 -5.51
CA VAL A 255 -15.01 -7.54 -5.62
C VAL A 255 -13.90 -8.05 -4.70
N LEU A 256 -12.73 -7.40 -4.68
CA LEU A 256 -11.62 -7.81 -3.83
C LEU A 256 -11.95 -7.67 -2.35
N VAL A 257 -12.57 -6.57 -1.92
CA VAL A 257 -13.01 -6.38 -0.52
C VAL A 257 -14.00 -7.47 -0.10
N HIS A 258 -14.95 -7.84 -0.96
CA HIS A 258 -15.91 -8.89 -0.67
C HIS A 258 -15.28 -10.28 -0.73
N LYS A 259 -14.31 -10.52 -1.64
CA LYS A 259 -13.57 -11.79 -1.68
C LYS A 259 -12.72 -11.98 -0.42
N LEU A 260 -12.02 -10.94 0.03
CA LEU A 260 -11.28 -10.98 1.30
C LEU A 260 -12.21 -11.25 2.50
N ALA A 261 -13.38 -10.61 2.53
CA ALA A 261 -14.38 -10.87 3.56
C ALA A 261 -14.93 -12.30 3.48
N SER A 262 -15.17 -12.82 2.27
CA SER A 262 -15.61 -14.22 2.06
C SER A 262 -14.56 -15.22 2.53
N LEU A 263 -13.29 -15.01 2.18
CA LEU A 263 -12.18 -15.88 2.61
C LEU A 263 -12.12 -16.02 4.13
N LEU A 264 -12.29 -14.92 4.85
CA LEU A 264 -12.25 -14.92 6.32
C LEU A 264 -13.53 -15.47 6.97
N LEU A 265 -14.70 -15.11 6.42
CA LEU A 265 -15.98 -15.37 7.09
C LEU A 265 -16.64 -16.66 6.63
N MET A 266 -16.38 -17.09 5.40
CA MET A 266 -17.04 -18.24 4.79
C MET A 266 -16.09 -19.42 4.55
N GLU A 267 -14.83 -19.13 4.19
CA GLU A 267 -13.83 -20.16 3.90
C GLU A 267 -12.92 -20.45 5.10
N ASP A 268 -13.10 -19.71 6.21
CA ASP A 268 -12.30 -19.78 7.45
C ASP A 268 -10.79 -19.74 7.21
N VAL A 269 -10.39 -18.99 6.18
CA VAL A 269 -8.97 -18.66 5.94
C VAL A 269 -8.51 -17.77 7.08
N LYS A 270 -7.48 -18.18 7.79
CA LYS A 270 -6.96 -17.39 8.90
C LYS A 270 -6.33 -16.11 8.36
N HIS A 271 -6.40 -15.04 9.16
CA HIS A 271 -5.81 -13.77 8.76
C HIS A 271 -4.30 -13.87 8.49
N GLU A 272 -3.57 -14.74 9.19
CA GLU A 272 -2.13 -14.99 8.95
C GLU A 272 -1.89 -15.67 7.60
N GLN A 273 -2.85 -16.41 7.08
CA GLN A 273 -2.78 -17.13 5.80
C GLN A 273 -3.11 -16.23 4.61
N LEU A 274 -3.69 -15.06 4.85
CA LEU A 274 -4.15 -14.14 3.82
C LEU A 274 -3.16 -12.99 3.65
N LEU A 275 -2.75 -12.74 2.41
CA LEU A 275 -1.94 -11.60 2.03
C LEU A 275 -2.57 -10.91 0.83
N MET A 276 -2.70 -9.60 0.90
CA MET A 276 -3.04 -8.77 -0.24
C MET A 276 -1.88 -7.83 -0.58
N LEU A 277 -1.45 -7.88 -1.83
CA LEU A 277 -0.43 -6.99 -2.39
C LEU A 277 -1.04 -5.99 -3.37
N THR A 278 -0.59 -4.76 -3.30
CA THR A 278 -1.00 -3.66 -4.18
C THR A 278 0.17 -2.75 -4.50
N PHE A 279 0.03 -1.91 -5.52
CA PHE A 279 1.12 -1.07 -6.04
C PHE A 279 1.23 0.31 -5.38
N SER A 280 0.23 0.72 -4.63
CA SER A 280 0.23 2.05 -4.00
C SER A 280 -0.23 2.03 -2.55
N ARG A 281 0.32 2.92 -1.76
CA ARG A 281 -0.09 3.10 -0.36
C ARG A 281 -1.52 3.62 -0.24
N ALA A 282 -1.94 4.45 -1.18
CA ALA A 282 -3.33 4.94 -1.26
C ALA A 282 -4.32 3.77 -1.40
N ALA A 283 -4.01 2.77 -2.23
CA ALA A 283 -4.83 1.57 -2.37
C ALA A 283 -4.88 0.76 -1.06
N VAL A 284 -3.74 0.55 -0.37
CA VAL A 284 -3.72 -0.11 0.96
C VAL A 284 -4.69 0.59 1.92
N THR A 285 -4.64 1.93 1.97
CA THR A 285 -5.49 2.75 2.84
C THR A 285 -6.96 2.60 2.48
N GLU A 286 -7.30 2.65 1.21
CA GLU A 286 -8.66 2.50 0.72
C GLU A 286 -9.24 1.12 1.02
N PHE A 287 -8.48 0.05 0.74
CA PHE A 287 -8.89 -1.32 1.05
C PHE A 287 -9.14 -1.51 2.55
N LYS A 288 -8.24 -1.04 3.41
CA LYS A 288 -8.41 -1.11 4.86
C LYS A 288 -9.67 -0.38 5.32
N LYS A 289 -9.91 0.86 4.84
CA LYS A 289 -11.12 1.64 5.17
C LYS A 289 -12.40 0.90 4.75
N ARG A 290 -12.43 0.33 3.54
CA ARG A 290 -13.59 -0.42 3.02
C ARG A 290 -13.84 -1.72 3.77
N LEU A 291 -12.79 -2.47 4.09
CA LEU A 291 -12.88 -3.69 4.89
C LEU A 291 -13.35 -3.41 6.31
N LEU A 292 -12.82 -2.37 6.97
CA LEU A 292 -13.27 -1.94 8.30
C LEU A 292 -14.78 -1.63 8.31
N LYS A 293 -15.28 -0.99 7.25
CA LYS A 293 -16.71 -0.70 7.09
C LYS A 293 -17.53 -1.99 6.90
N LEU A 294 -16.99 -3.00 6.20
CA LEU A 294 -17.71 -4.22 5.82
C LEU A 294 -17.70 -5.28 6.94
N ILE A 295 -16.53 -5.54 7.53
CA ILE A 295 -16.31 -6.63 8.50
C ILE A 295 -15.85 -6.16 9.88
N GLY A 296 -15.78 -4.84 10.11
CA GLY A 296 -15.38 -4.25 11.38
C GLY A 296 -13.94 -4.57 11.77
N ASN A 297 -13.69 -4.76 13.06
CA ASN A 297 -12.33 -4.94 13.61
C ASN A 297 -11.55 -6.13 13.04
N ALA A 298 -12.23 -7.14 12.48
CA ALA A 298 -11.56 -8.27 11.81
C ALA A 298 -10.66 -7.81 10.64
N ALA A 299 -10.99 -6.69 10.01
CA ALA A 299 -10.19 -6.10 8.94
C ALA A 299 -8.77 -5.68 9.37
N ASN A 300 -8.57 -5.35 10.66
CA ASN A 300 -7.27 -4.92 11.17
C ASN A 300 -6.19 -6.02 11.17
N TYR A 301 -6.61 -7.27 11.10
CA TYR A 301 -5.73 -8.43 11.11
C TYR A 301 -5.37 -8.91 9.71
N ILE A 302 -6.05 -8.41 8.66
CA ILE A 302 -5.71 -8.76 7.27
C ILE A 302 -4.44 -8.02 6.87
N GLU A 303 -3.46 -8.74 6.40
CA GLU A 303 -2.22 -8.16 5.89
C GLU A 303 -2.43 -7.62 4.48
N ILE A 304 -2.51 -6.29 4.38
CA ILE A 304 -2.64 -5.55 3.11
C ILE A 304 -1.42 -4.63 3.03
N LYS A 305 -0.55 -4.88 2.05
CA LYS A 305 0.74 -4.19 1.92
C LYS A 305 1.08 -3.89 0.46
N THR A 306 2.03 -2.99 0.26
CA THR A 306 2.71 -2.89 -1.02
C THR A 306 3.76 -3.99 -1.14
N PHE A 307 4.22 -4.30 -2.34
CA PHE A 307 5.27 -5.30 -2.56
C PHE A 307 6.53 -4.99 -1.75
N HIS A 308 6.98 -3.75 -1.76
CA HIS A 308 8.16 -3.31 -1.00
C HIS A 308 7.96 -3.43 0.50
N SER A 309 6.81 -2.95 1.03
CA SER A 309 6.48 -3.03 2.45
C SER A 309 6.47 -4.47 2.95
N TYR A 310 5.92 -5.39 2.17
CA TYR A 310 5.92 -6.81 2.50
C TYR A 310 7.34 -7.38 2.57
N CYS A 311 8.20 -7.02 1.62
CA CYS A 311 9.61 -7.44 1.64
C CYS A 311 10.37 -6.92 2.86
N PHE A 312 10.16 -5.67 3.25
CA PHE A 312 10.78 -5.11 4.46
C PHE A 312 10.37 -5.87 5.71
N ASP A 313 9.09 -6.20 5.85
CA ASP A 313 8.60 -6.96 7.00
C ASP A 313 9.17 -8.38 7.05
N LEU A 314 9.22 -9.07 5.91
CA LEU A 314 9.80 -10.41 5.85
C LEU A 314 11.27 -10.43 6.27
N LEU A 315 12.03 -9.42 5.88
CA LEU A 315 13.45 -9.35 6.21
C LEU A 315 13.74 -8.83 7.61
N GLY A 316 12.71 -8.35 8.34
CA GLY A 316 12.86 -7.79 9.69
C GLY A 316 13.77 -6.57 9.74
N LYS A 317 13.94 -5.87 8.62
CA LYS A 317 14.82 -4.70 8.52
C LYS A 317 13.99 -3.44 8.33
N VAL A 318 13.99 -2.61 9.35
CA VAL A 318 13.78 -1.18 9.20
C VAL A 318 15.16 -0.57 8.91
N GLY A 319 15.64 -0.76 7.69
CA GLY A 319 16.87 -0.15 7.23
C GLY A 319 16.57 1.04 6.33
N SER A 320 17.54 1.92 6.12
CA SER A 320 17.43 3.05 5.22
C SER A 320 16.90 2.59 3.86
N LEU A 321 15.76 3.11 3.46
CA LEU A 321 15.08 2.83 2.18
C LEU A 321 15.83 3.35 0.96
N GLU A 322 17.02 3.92 1.14
CA GLU A 322 17.92 4.39 0.08
C GLU A 322 18.37 3.28 -0.89
N LYS A 323 18.13 2.00 -0.53
CA LYS A 323 18.41 0.84 -1.38
C LYS A 323 17.14 0.01 -1.66
N SER A 324 15.99 0.66 -1.83
CA SER A 324 14.72 0.00 -2.09
C SER A 324 14.74 -0.89 -3.34
N ASP A 325 15.43 -0.49 -4.38
CA ASP A 325 15.48 -1.18 -5.68
C ASP A 325 16.05 -2.60 -5.59
N MET A 326 16.80 -2.92 -4.52
CA MET A 326 17.36 -4.26 -4.31
C MET A 326 16.58 -5.11 -3.31
N ILE A 327 15.54 -4.56 -2.65
CA ILE A 327 14.84 -5.26 -1.57
C ILE A 327 14.08 -6.49 -2.07
N LEU A 328 13.40 -6.37 -3.22
CA LEU A 328 12.68 -7.47 -3.86
C LEU A 328 13.63 -8.62 -4.18
N LYS A 329 14.73 -8.34 -4.88
CA LYS A 329 15.74 -9.36 -5.25
C LYS A 329 16.32 -10.07 -4.03
N LYS A 330 16.67 -9.32 -2.98
CA LYS A 330 17.17 -9.90 -1.73
C LYS A 330 16.13 -10.77 -1.04
N THR A 331 14.87 -10.35 -1.05
CA THR A 331 13.77 -11.12 -0.46
C THR A 331 13.55 -12.42 -1.24
N ILE A 332 13.53 -12.36 -2.57
CA ILE A 332 13.40 -13.53 -3.44
C ILE A 332 14.53 -14.52 -3.17
N GLU A 333 15.79 -14.04 -3.13
CA GLU A 333 16.95 -14.89 -2.82
C GLU A 333 16.81 -15.58 -1.46
N LYS A 334 16.42 -14.82 -0.42
CA LYS A 334 16.25 -15.37 0.93
C LYS A 334 15.10 -16.37 1.04
N ILE A 335 13.97 -16.12 0.36
CA ILE A 335 12.86 -17.08 0.33
C ILE A 335 13.33 -18.38 -0.34
N ARG A 336 13.99 -18.31 -1.49
CA ARG A 336 14.49 -19.48 -2.22
C ARG A 336 15.55 -20.25 -1.46
N ASN A 337 16.43 -19.54 -0.75
CA ASN A 337 17.44 -20.16 0.10
C ASN A 337 16.87 -20.67 1.43
N GLN A 338 15.57 -20.47 1.71
CA GLN A 338 14.90 -20.80 2.96
C GLN A 338 15.53 -20.09 4.19
N ASP A 339 16.08 -18.90 3.97
CA ASP A 339 16.68 -18.05 5.01
C ASP A 339 15.64 -17.14 5.71
N VAL A 340 14.34 -17.27 5.36
CA VAL A 340 13.23 -16.62 6.02
C VAL A 340 12.53 -17.62 6.93
N GLU A 341 12.17 -17.18 8.15
CA GLU A 341 11.42 -18.04 9.07
C GLU A 341 10.12 -18.55 8.43
N ALA A 342 9.89 -19.86 8.49
CA ALA A 342 8.65 -20.47 7.97
C ALA A 342 7.40 -19.88 8.63
N SER A 343 7.49 -19.45 9.90
CA SER A 343 6.42 -18.77 10.63
C SER A 343 6.02 -17.41 10.02
N ARG A 344 6.90 -16.77 9.25
CA ARG A 344 6.63 -15.51 8.57
C ARG A 344 6.01 -15.69 7.18
N ILE A 345 6.12 -16.88 6.59
CA ILE A 345 5.56 -17.20 5.26
C ILE A 345 4.48 -18.28 5.42
N THR A 346 3.42 -17.95 6.15
CA THR A 346 2.26 -18.85 6.37
C THR A 346 1.15 -18.63 5.35
N LYS A 347 1.44 -17.90 4.27
CA LYS A 347 0.43 -17.46 3.30
C LYS A 347 -0.07 -18.63 2.45
N THR A 348 -1.37 -18.85 2.44
CA THR A 348 -2.05 -19.83 1.58
C THR A 348 -2.90 -19.17 0.51
N VAL A 349 -3.27 -17.90 0.70
CA VAL A 349 -4.02 -17.10 -0.29
C VAL A 349 -3.32 -15.76 -0.49
N LEU A 350 -2.95 -15.50 -1.73
CA LEU A 350 -2.37 -14.24 -2.19
C LEU A 350 -3.35 -13.52 -3.10
N VAL A 351 -3.68 -12.28 -2.78
CA VAL A 351 -4.52 -11.40 -3.59
C VAL A 351 -3.66 -10.27 -4.14
N ILE A 352 -3.72 -10.01 -5.43
CA ILE A 352 -2.96 -8.96 -6.10
C ILE A 352 -3.95 -8.01 -6.80
N ASP A 353 -3.92 -6.74 -6.42
CA ASP A 353 -4.68 -5.68 -7.10
C ASP A 353 -3.81 -4.98 -8.13
N GLU A 354 -4.44 -4.43 -9.19
CA GLU A 354 -3.78 -3.77 -10.33
C GLU A 354 -2.64 -4.61 -10.94
N ALA A 355 -2.81 -5.92 -11.01
CA ALA A 355 -1.77 -6.88 -11.37
C ALA A 355 -1.16 -6.67 -12.79
N GLN A 356 -1.79 -5.86 -13.65
CA GLN A 356 -1.21 -5.43 -14.93
C GLN A 356 0.00 -4.50 -14.76
N ASP A 357 0.17 -3.87 -13.59
CA ASP A 357 1.27 -2.95 -13.32
C ASP A 357 2.50 -3.66 -12.72
N MET A 358 2.43 -4.97 -12.53
CA MET A 358 3.50 -5.79 -11.98
C MET A 358 4.73 -5.80 -12.88
N ASP A 359 5.90 -5.61 -12.30
CA ASP A 359 7.18 -5.76 -12.97
C ASP A 359 7.76 -7.19 -12.81
N GLU A 360 8.94 -7.40 -13.35
CA GLU A 360 9.58 -8.71 -13.34
C GLU A 360 10.00 -9.16 -11.93
N ASP A 361 10.54 -8.27 -11.12
CA ASP A 361 10.99 -8.58 -9.76
C ASP A 361 9.79 -8.89 -8.85
N GLU A 362 8.69 -8.14 -8.99
CA GLU A 362 7.43 -8.38 -8.28
C GLU A 362 6.80 -9.72 -8.66
N PHE A 363 6.81 -10.06 -9.94
CA PHE A 363 6.36 -11.37 -10.41
C PHE A 363 7.22 -12.51 -9.84
N TYR A 364 8.55 -12.36 -9.82
CA TYR A 364 9.43 -13.37 -9.23
C TYR A 364 9.28 -13.49 -7.71
N LEU A 365 8.91 -12.41 -7.01
CA LEU A 365 8.54 -12.49 -5.59
C LEU A 365 7.30 -13.38 -5.40
N VAL A 366 6.23 -13.14 -6.18
CA VAL A 366 5.02 -13.97 -6.15
C VAL A 366 5.37 -15.42 -6.43
N LYS A 367 6.20 -15.67 -7.45
CA LYS A 367 6.65 -17.02 -7.81
C LYS A 367 7.44 -17.69 -6.69
N ALA A 368 8.34 -16.97 -6.01
CA ALA A 368 9.10 -17.50 -4.89
C ALA A 368 8.20 -17.86 -3.69
N LEU A 369 7.18 -17.07 -3.40
CA LEU A 369 6.17 -17.38 -2.39
C LEU A 369 5.38 -18.65 -2.74
N MET A 370 5.01 -18.82 -4.00
CA MET A 370 4.31 -20.01 -4.50
C MET A 370 5.22 -21.27 -4.51
N GLU A 371 6.50 -21.12 -4.79
CA GLU A 371 7.50 -22.19 -4.70
C GLU A 371 7.72 -22.61 -3.24
N HIS A 372 7.62 -21.66 -2.30
CA HIS A 372 7.70 -21.97 -0.87
C HIS A 372 6.45 -22.69 -0.35
N ASN A 373 5.27 -22.33 -0.83
CA ASN A 373 3.99 -22.95 -0.49
C ASN A 373 3.25 -23.41 -1.75
N GLU A 374 3.39 -24.69 -2.09
CA GLU A 374 2.77 -25.31 -3.28
C GLU A 374 1.24 -25.27 -3.27
N GLU A 375 0.60 -25.14 -2.10
CA GLU A 375 -0.86 -25.03 -1.93
C GLU A 375 -1.38 -23.59 -2.08
N MET A 376 -0.51 -22.61 -2.27
CA MET A 376 -0.90 -21.20 -2.37
C MET A 376 -1.85 -20.97 -3.55
N ARG A 377 -2.96 -20.30 -3.26
CA ARG A 377 -3.91 -19.75 -4.24
C ARG A 377 -3.55 -18.32 -4.57
N VAL A 378 -3.64 -17.94 -5.84
CA VAL A 378 -3.38 -16.58 -6.29
C VAL A 378 -4.63 -16.01 -6.96
N ILE A 379 -5.08 -14.85 -6.49
CA ILE A 379 -6.19 -14.09 -7.05
C ILE A 379 -5.61 -12.78 -7.58
N ALA A 380 -5.44 -12.68 -8.89
CA ALA A 380 -4.86 -11.51 -9.54
C ALA A 380 -5.96 -10.73 -10.29
N VAL A 381 -6.16 -9.48 -9.92
CA VAL A 381 -7.14 -8.59 -10.54
C VAL A 381 -6.43 -7.45 -11.23
N GLY A 382 -6.80 -7.18 -12.47
CA GLY A 382 -6.16 -6.11 -13.24
C GLY A 382 -6.95 -5.70 -14.47
N ASP A 383 -6.51 -4.61 -15.08
CA ASP A 383 -7.02 -4.07 -16.33
C ASP A 383 -5.84 -3.87 -17.30
N ASP A 384 -5.61 -4.83 -18.18
CA ASP A 384 -4.53 -4.80 -19.15
C ASP A 384 -4.61 -3.61 -20.10
N ASP A 385 -5.82 -3.13 -20.41
CA ASP A 385 -6.06 -1.91 -21.20
C ASP A 385 -5.65 -0.63 -20.45
N GLN A 386 -5.41 -0.71 -19.13
CA GLN A 386 -4.95 0.40 -18.30
C GLN A 386 -3.47 0.28 -17.86
N ASN A 387 -2.69 -0.63 -18.46
CA ASN A 387 -1.25 -0.67 -18.25
C ASN A 387 -0.57 0.51 -18.97
N ILE A 388 -0.19 1.54 -18.21
CA ILE A 388 0.51 2.74 -18.69
C ILE A 388 1.90 2.89 -18.08
N TYR A 389 2.41 1.86 -17.39
CA TYR A 389 3.72 1.87 -16.73
C TYR A 389 4.73 0.93 -17.39
N GLU A 390 4.53 0.55 -18.66
CA GLU A 390 5.47 -0.28 -19.42
C GLU A 390 6.91 0.28 -19.42
N PHE A 391 7.05 1.62 -19.39
CA PHE A 391 8.35 2.28 -19.30
C PHE A 391 9.09 2.04 -17.97
N ARG A 392 8.40 1.49 -16.94
CA ARG A 392 8.99 1.06 -15.65
C ARG A 392 9.21 -0.45 -15.59
N GLY A 393 8.95 -1.19 -16.67
CA GLY A 393 9.04 -2.65 -16.70
C GLY A 393 7.75 -3.38 -16.38
N ALA A 394 6.64 -2.66 -16.14
CA ALA A 394 5.34 -3.28 -15.92
C ALA A 394 4.86 -4.01 -17.19
N SER A 395 4.29 -5.22 -17.02
CA SER A 395 3.82 -6.00 -18.15
C SER A 395 2.57 -6.82 -17.81
N SER A 396 1.54 -6.66 -18.63
CA SER A 396 0.32 -7.50 -18.56
C SER A 396 0.58 -8.99 -18.89
N GLN A 397 1.73 -9.32 -19.50
CA GLN A 397 2.12 -10.72 -19.75
C GLN A 397 2.24 -11.54 -18.46
N PHE A 398 2.47 -10.94 -17.31
CA PHE A 398 2.50 -11.67 -16.04
C PHE A 398 1.12 -12.23 -15.66
N LEU A 399 0.03 -11.51 -15.99
CA LEU A 399 -1.34 -12.06 -15.86
C LEU A 399 -1.56 -13.26 -16.76
N GLU A 400 -1.07 -13.23 -18.01
CA GLU A 400 -1.15 -14.36 -18.92
C GLU A 400 -0.38 -15.58 -18.42
N ARG A 401 0.77 -15.37 -17.74
CA ARG A 401 1.56 -16.47 -17.17
C ARG A 401 0.77 -17.24 -16.11
N PHE A 402 -0.06 -16.57 -15.31
CA PHE A 402 -0.97 -17.24 -14.37
C PHE A 402 -2.03 -18.06 -15.11
N LEU A 403 -2.56 -17.56 -16.23
CA LEU A 403 -3.57 -18.25 -17.03
C LEU A 403 -3.04 -19.53 -17.73
N ARG A 404 -1.75 -19.59 -18.03
CA ARG A 404 -1.11 -20.78 -18.62
C ARG A 404 -0.87 -21.89 -17.60
N SER A 405 -1.12 -21.65 -16.33
CA SER A 405 -0.92 -22.61 -15.24
C SER A 405 -2.12 -23.56 -15.11
N ASN A 406 -1.88 -24.78 -14.62
CA ASN A 406 -2.94 -25.74 -14.34
C ASN A 406 -3.88 -25.20 -13.23
N ARG A 407 -5.19 -25.48 -13.35
CA ARG A 407 -6.25 -25.00 -12.44
C ARG A 407 -6.37 -23.47 -12.43
N SER A 408 -6.12 -22.82 -13.55
CA SER A 408 -6.38 -21.41 -13.74
C SER A 408 -7.76 -21.15 -14.30
N VAL A 409 -8.38 -20.05 -13.91
CA VAL A 409 -9.64 -19.56 -14.45
C VAL A 409 -9.53 -18.06 -14.76
N LYS A 410 -10.08 -17.67 -15.92
CA LYS A 410 -10.24 -16.26 -16.29
C LYS A 410 -11.68 -15.82 -16.03
N HIS A 411 -11.87 -14.73 -15.34
CA HIS A 411 -13.13 -14.01 -15.22
C HIS A 411 -13.02 -12.64 -15.86
N GLU A 412 -14.07 -12.15 -16.47
CA GLU A 412 -14.14 -10.80 -17.01
C GLU A 412 -15.18 -9.99 -16.26
N LEU A 413 -14.77 -8.84 -15.68
CA LEU A 413 -15.66 -7.85 -15.11
C LEU A 413 -15.92 -6.77 -16.15
N VAL A 414 -17.03 -6.89 -16.83
CA VAL A 414 -17.38 -6.02 -17.97
C VAL A 414 -18.39 -4.93 -17.62
N GLU A 415 -19.02 -4.98 -16.46
CA GLU A 415 -20.02 -4.01 -16.03
C GLU A 415 -19.37 -2.71 -15.58
N ASN A 416 -19.73 -1.56 -16.15
CA ASN A 416 -19.25 -0.24 -15.74
C ASN A 416 -20.31 0.49 -14.92
N TYR A 417 -20.01 0.75 -13.66
CA TYR A 417 -20.87 1.48 -12.72
C TYR A 417 -20.49 2.96 -12.59
N ARG A 418 -19.39 3.37 -13.23
CA ARG A 418 -18.79 4.70 -13.12
C ARG A 418 -19.39 5.71 -14.08
N SER A 419 -19.34 5.38 -15.36
CA SER A 419 -19.52 6.35 -16.44
C SER A 419 -20.87 6.20 -17.12
N LYS A 420 -21.34 7.31 -17.71
CA LYS A 420 -22.56 7.35 -18.53
C LYS A 420 -22.42 6.46 -19.76
N SER A 421 -23.58 6.02 -20.32
CA SER A 421 -23.64 5.00 -21.37
C SER A 421 -22.84 5.37 -22.62
N ASN A 422 -22.99 6.59 -23.13
CA ASN A 422 -22.28 7.04 -24.33
C ASN A 422 -20.77 7.20 -24.14
N LEU A 423 -20.29 7.52 -22.91
CA LEU A 423 -18.87 7.54 -22.62
C LEU A 423 -18.27 6.12 -22.68
N VAL A 424 -19.00 5.13 -22.16
CA VAL A 424 -18.60 3.73 -22.23
C VAL A 424 -18.57 3.25 -23.68
N GLU A 425 -19.58 3.59 -24.48
CA GLU A 425 -19.63 3.26 -25.90
C GLU A 425 -18.45 3.88 -26.68
N PHE A 426 -18.18 5.18 -26.46
CA PHE A 426 -17.08 5.90 -27.08
C PHE A 426 -15.73 5.26 -26.75
N THR A 427 -15.51 4.92 -25.48
CA THR A 427 -14.27 4.29 -25.04
C THR A 427 -14.15 2.85 -25.51
N ASN A 428 -15.24 2.09 -25.66
CA ASN A 428 -15.25 0.74 -26.24
C ASN A 428 -14.81 0.75 -27.72
N GLN A 429 -15.31 1.70 -28.51
CA GLN A 429 -14.88 1.84 -29.90
C GLN A 429 -13.38 2.19 -29.98
N TYR A 430 -12.87 2.99 -29.06
CA TYR A 430 -11.46 3.35 -29.04
C TYR A 430 -10.55 2.20 -28.62
N VAL A 431 -10.89 1.50 -27.52
CA VAL A 431 -10.06 0.43 -26.97
C VAL A 431 -9.91 -0.76 -27.90
N SER A 432 -10.86 -0.98 -28.82
CA SER A 432 -10.77 -2.02 -29.84
C SER A 432 -9.59 -1.86 -30.81
N ARG A 433 -8.95 -0.70 -30.84
CA ARG A 433 -7.75 -0.42 -31.64
C ARG A 433 -6.43 -0.93 -30.99
N ILE A 434 -6.49 -1.37 -29.72
CA ILE A 434 -5.35 -1.98 -29.02
C ILE A 434 -5.26 -3.42 -29.51
N GLN A 435 -4.06 -3.83 -29.96
CA GLN A 435 -3.87 -5.15 -30.60
C GLN A 435 -3.91 -6.30 -29.61
N TYR A 436 -3.25 -6.15 -28.46
CA TYR A 436 -3.12 -7.23 -27.46
C TYR A 436 -3.93 -6.91 -26.22
N ARG A 437 -5.00 -7.68 -26.01
CA ARG A 437 -5.94 -7.49 -24.91
C ARG A 437 -6.32 -8.83 -24.27
N LEU A 438 -6.42 -8.84 -22.96
CA LEU A 438 -6.93 -10.00 -22.20
C LEU A 438 -8.46 -10.05 -22.22
N LYS A 439 -9.12 -8.88 -22.24
CA LYS A 439 -10.58 -8.78 -22.31
C LYS A 439 -11.06 -8.93 -23.75
N GLU A 440 -11.99 -9.85 -23.93
CA GLU A 440 -12.66 -10.09 -25.22
C GLU A 440 -14.02 -9.43 -25.28
N THR A 441 -14.70 -9.32 -24.13
CA THR A 441 -16.04 -8.78 -24.02
C THR A 441 -16.01 -7.25 -23.88
N PRO A 442 -16.80 -6.50 -24.64
CA PRO A 442 -16.95 -5.06 -24.47
C PRO A 442 -17.49 -4.69 -23.08
N VAL A 443 -17.11 -3.53 -22.59
CA VAL A 443 -17.60 -3.00 -21.31
C VAL A 443 -19.05 -2.58 -21.45
N ILE A 444 -19.90 -2.90 -20.47
CA ILE A 444 -21.36 -2.64 -20.48
C ILE A 444 -21.69 -1.57 -19.43
N ALA A 445 -22.26 -0.45 -19.88
CA ALA A 445 -22.68 0.61 -18.97
C ALA A 445 -23.88 0.17 -18.10
N LYS A 446 -23.82 0.44 -16.81
CA LYS A 446 -24.94 0.28 -15.87
C LYS A 446 -25.73 1.57 -15.67
N GLN A 447 -25.13 2.73 -15.95
CA GLN A 447 -25.83 3.99 -16.04
C GLN A 447 -26.36 4.13 -17.46
N LEU A 448 -27.68 4.17 -17.63
CA LEU A 448 -28.32 4.15 -18.94
C LEU A 448 -28.46 5.55 -19.57
N ASP A 449 -28.36 6.61 -18.78
CA ASP A 449 -28.39 7.97 -19.24
C ASP A 449 -27.07 8.36 -19.93
N SER A 450 -27.21 9.29 -20.91
CA SER A 450 -26.07 9.78 -21.68
C SER A 450 -25.47 11.02 -21.05
N GLY A 451 -24.13 11.08 -21.05
CA GLY A 451 -23.35 12.27 -20.71
C GLY A 451 -23.13 13.16 -21.94
N ARG A 452 -22.26 14.15 -21.84
CA ARG A 452 -21.82 14.99 -22.95
C ARG A 452 -20.38 14.63 -23.34
N ILE A 453 -20.18 14.40 -24.65
CA ILE A 453 -18.85 14.25 -25.22
C ILE A 453 -18.62 15.38 -26.22
N LYS A 454 -17.56 16.13 -26.03
CA LYS A 454 -17.15 17.23 -26.91
C LYS A 454 -15.77 16.95 -27.46
N VAL A 455 -15.58 16.98 -28.76
CA VAL A 455 -14.29 16.83 -29.43
C VAL A 455 -14.02 18.10 -30.22
N VAL A 456 -13.00 18.84 -29.80
CA VAL A 456 -12.60 20.09 -30.47
C VAL A 456 -11.27 19.84 -31.17
N GLN A 457 -11.30 19.97 -32.49
CA GLN A 457 -10.13 19.77 -33.34
C GLN A 457 -9.53 21.11 -33.76
N TYR A 458 -8.23 21.25 -33.59
CA TYR A 458 -7.47 22.46 -33.87
C TYR A 458 -6.50 22.26 -35.03
N HIS A 459 -6.32 23.29 -35.86
CA HIS A 459 -5.35 23.27 -36.96
C HIS A 459 -3.95 23.73 -36.58
N GLY A 460 -3.77 24.30 -35.39
CA GLY A 460 -2.49 24.83 -34.91
C GLY A 460 -2.04 24.18 -33.61
N GLY A 461 -0.77 24.37 -33.27
CA GLY A 461 -0.24 24.09 -31.94
C GLY A 461 -0.72 25.12 -30.91
N ASN A 462 -0.42 24.85 -29.63
CA ASN A 462 -0.87 25.58 -28.47
C ASN A 462 -2.36 25.43 -28.14
N LEU A 463 -2.64 24.33 -27.51
CA LEU A 463 -3.99 24.02 -27.05
C LEU A 463 -4.29 24.55 -25.63
N THR A 464 -3.29 25.06 -24.91
CA THR A 464 -3.43 25.54 -23.52
C THR A 464 -4.48 26.64 -23.41
N THR A 465 -4.39 27.67 -24.27
CA THR A 465 -5.34 28.80 -24.25
C THR A 465 -6.77 28.37 -24.60
N PRO A 466 -7.05 27.63 -25.68
CA PRO A 466 -8.41 27.24 -26.02
C PRO A 466 -9.01 26.26 -25.02
N VAL A 467 -8.24 25.35 -24.41
CA VAL A 467 -8.75 24.47 -23.33
C VAL A 467 -9.21 25.28 -22.12
N VAL A 468 -8.43 26.29 -21.69
CA VAL A 468 -8.81 27.16 -20.59
C VAL A 468 -10.04 28.01 -20.95
N ARG A 469 -10.14 28.54 -22.18
CA ARG A 469 -11.35 29.26 -22.64
C ARG A 469 -12.59 28.38 -22.62
N ASP A 470 -12.51 27.16 -23.12
CA ASP A 470 -13.60 26.20 -23.11
C ASP A 470 -14.04 25.85 -21.69
N LEU A 471 -13.09 25.65 -20.81
CA LEU A 471 -13.37 25.36 -19.39
C LEU A 471 -14.09 26.53 -18.73
N ILE A 472 -13.65 27.77 -18.96
CA ILE A 472 -14.29 29.00 -18.44
C ILE A 472 -15.72 29.16 -18.98
N ALA A 473 -15.94 28.82 -20.25
CA ALA A 473 -17.25 28.90 -20.89
C ALA A 473 -18.18 27.75 -20.49
N SER A 474 -17.66 26.71 -19.88
CA SER A 474 -18.41 25.51 -19.49
C SER A 474 -19.02 25.66 -18.11
N GLU A 475 -20.23 25.09 -17.94
CA GLU A 475 -20.83 24.96 -16.61
C GLU A 475 -20.16 23.84 -15.84
N LEU A 476 -19.31 24.18 -14.86
CA LEU A 476 -18.57 23.23 -14.04
C LEU A 476 -19.49 22.70 -12.93
N ARG A 477 -19.79 21.40 -12.97
CA ARG A 477 -20.57 20.70 -11.94
C ARG A 477 -19.79 19.51 -11.42
N GLY A 478 -19.64 19.40 -10.11
CA GLY A 478 -18.90 18.30 -9.49
C GLY A 478 -17.39 18.42 -9.65
N ALA A 479 -16.69 17.31 -9.43
CA ALA A 479 -15.24 17.24 -9.53
C ALA A 479 -14.78 17.37 -10.99
N THR A 480 -14.03 18.42 -11.29
CA THR A 480 -13.53 18.73 -12.65
C THR A 480 -12.02 18.55 -12.71
N CYS A 481 -11.51 17.91 -13.76
CA CYS A 481 -10.09 17.75 -13.99
C CYS A 481 -9.69 18.07 -15.43
N VAL A 482 -8.55 18.76 -15.57
CA VAL A 482 -7.86 18.91 -16.85
C VAL A 482 -6.69 17.93 -16.89
N LEU A 483 -6.65 17.08 -17.91
CA LEU A 483 -5.59 16.08 -18.10
C LEU A 483 -4.71 16.46 -19.28
N THR A 484 -3.40 16.38 -19.05
CA THR A 484 -2.38 16.71 -20.04
C THR A 484 -1.37 15.57 -20.19
N LYS A 485 -0.53 15.64 -21.21
CA LYS A 485 0.56 14.69 -21.44
C LYS A 485 1.75 14.96 -20.52
N THR A 486 2.10 16.23 -20.32
CA THR A 486 3.30 16.66 -19.60
C THR A 486 2.99 17.48 -18.34
N ASN A 487 3.91 17.49 -17.39
CA ASN A 487 3.81 18.34 -16.20
C ASN A 487 3.86 19.84 -16.57
N GLU A 488 4.60 20.19 -17.60
CA GLU A 488 4.73 21.56 -18.08
C GLU A 488 3.40 22.11 -18.60
N GLU A 489 2.71 21.35 -19.45
CA GLU A 489 1.35 21.68 -19.91
C GLU A 489 0.37 21.82 -18.75
N ALA A 490 0.41 20.90 -17.77
CA ALA A 490 -0.46 20.96 -16.60
C ALA A 490 -0.21 22.22 -15.76
N MET A 491 1.04 22.62 -15.58
CA MET A 491 1.38 23.85 -14.86
C MET A 491 0.92 25.09 -15.57
N GLN A 492 1.08 25.16 -16.92
CA GLN A 492 0.61 26.27 -17.71
C GLN A 492 -0.90 26.46 -17.61
N ILE A 493 -1.65 25.35 -17.69
CA ILE A 493 -3.12 25.38 -17.51
C ILE A 493 -3.47 25.87 -16.11
N ALA A 494 -2.84 25.33 -15.06
CA ALA A 494 -3.12 25.73 -13.69
C ALA A 494 -2.84 27.22 -13.47
N GLY A 495 -1.72 27.73 -13.99
CA GLY A 495 -1.37 29.17 -13.96
C GLY A 495 -2.42 30.04 -14.66
N LEU A 496 -2.83 29.66 -15.86
CA LEU A 496 -3.86 30.41 -16.61
C LEU A 496 -5.23 30.38 -15.93
N LEU A 497 -5.64 29.27 -15.31
CA LEU A 497 -6.90 29.18 -14.55
C LEU A 497 -6.86 30.13 -13.35
N LEU A 498 -5.78 30.11 -12.57
CA LEU A 498 -5.63 31.00 -11.41
C LEU A 498 -5.63 32.48 -11.81
N LYS A 499 -4.99 32.85 -12.92
CA LYS A 499 -5.02 34.19 -13.48
C LYS A 499 -6.45 34.64 -13.83
N ASN A 500 -7.26 33.72 -14.34
CA ASN A 500 -8.68 33.96 -14.63
C ASN A 500 -9.58 33.81 -13.37
N LYS A 501 -8.99 33.79 -12.17
CA LYS A 501 -9.70 33.69 -10.88
C LYS A 501 -10.52 32.40 -10.71
N ILE A 502 -10.17 31.35 -11.44
CA ILE A 502 -10.74 30.01 -11.25
C ILE A 502 -9.87 29.26 -10.26
N PRO A 503 -10.41 28.78 -9.13
CA PRO A 503 -9.67 27.98 -8.19
C PRO A 503 -9.15 26.71 -8.87
N ALA A 504 -7.85 26.61 -9.04
CA ALA A 504 -7.19 25.48 -9.67
C ALA A 504 -6.14 24.87 -8.75
N LYS A 505 -6.05 23.55 -8.73
CA LYS A 505 -5.09 22.80 -7.94
C LYS A 505 -4.32 21.85 -8.83
N LEU A 506 -3.04 22.14 -9.00
CA LEU A 506 -2.13 21.23 -9.72
C LEU A 506 -1.86 20.00 -8.85
N ILE A 507 -2.10 18.82 -9.38
CA ILE A 507 -1.67 17.57 -8.77
C ILE A 507 -0.16 17.44 -9.00
N GLN A 508 0.62 17.90 -8.03
CA GLN A 508 2.08 17.88 -8.05
C GLN A 508 2.57 16.46 -7.77
N SER A 509 3.75 16.11 -8.25
CA SER A 509 4.46 14.90 -7.86
C SER A 509 5.72 15.23 -7.08
N ASN A 510 6.18 14.26 -6.34
CA ASN A 510 7.47 14.25 -5.66
C ASN A 510 8.48 13.32 -6.36
N ASP A 511 8.42 13.23 -7.69
CA ASP A 511 9.29 12.33 -8.48
C ASP A 511 10.80 12.55 -8.25
N SER A 512 11.17 13.73 -7.77
CA SER A 512 12.58 14.07 -7.47
C SER A 512 12.97 13.83 -6.00
N PHE A 513 12.03 13.62 -5.08
CA PHE A 513 12.34 13.42 -3.66
C PHE A 513 11.29 12.54 -2.96
N ASN A 514 11.66 11.92 -1.84
CA ASN A 514 10.72 11.18 -1.00
C ASN A 514 9.98 12.12 -0.04
N LEU A 515 8.68 11.90 0.20
CA LEU A 515 7.89 12.70 1.15
C LEU A 515 8.48 12.73 2.56
N PHE A 516 9.17 11.66 2.95
CA PHE A 516 9.94 11.61 4.20
C PHE A 516 10.95 12.76 4.31
N ASN A 517 11.47 13.26 3.17
CA ASN A 517 12.45 14.33 3.13
C ASN A 517 11.83 15.73 3.10
N LEU A 518 10.50 15.86 3.02
CA LEU A 518 9.84 17.18 3.08
C LEU A 518 10.04 17.81 4.46
N LEU A 519 10.39 19.09 4.50
CA LEU A 519 10.75 19.83 5.72
C LEU A 519 9.70 19.68 6.82
N GLU A 520 8.44 19.90 6.49
CA GLU A 520 7.32 19.85 7.43
C GLU A 520 7.08 18.41 7.96
N VAL A 521 7.24 17.39 7.10
CA VAL A 521 7.13 15.99 7.50
C VAL A 521 8.28 15.60 8.44
N ARG A 522 9.51 15.99 8.10
CA ARG A 522 10.68 15.77 8.99
C ARG A 522 10.54 16.45 10.33
N PHE A 523 10.02 17.67 10.34
CA PHE A 523 9.75 18.38 11.59
C PHE A 523 8.74 17.62 12.46
N PHE A 524 7.64 17.14 11.89
CA PHE A 524 6.68 16.32 12.60
C PHE A 524 7.33 15.08 13.21
N LEU A 525 8.11 14.33 12.41
CA LEU A 525 8.80 13.12 12.87
C LEU A 525 9.84 13.41 13.97
N GLN A 526 10.60 14.51 13.86
CA GLN A 526 11.56 14.93 14.87
C GLN A 526 10.90 15.35 16.17
N THR A 527 9.71 15.98 16.09
CA THR A 527 8.94 16.42 17.27
C THR A 527 8.37 15.26 18.06
N LEU A 528 8.13 14.11 17.41
CA LEU A 528 7.71 12.88 18.09
C LEU A 528 8.78 12.31 19.04
N LYS A 529 10.06 12.78 18.95
CA LYS A 529 11.20 12.36 19.80
C LYS A 529 11.31 10.85 19.99
N LEU A 530 11.16 10.10 18.91
CA LEU A 530 11.16 8.64 18.94
C LEU A 530 12.60 8.14 19.07
N ASP A 531 12.96 7.63 20.25
CA ASP A 531 14.22 6.95 20.50
C ASP A 531 14.28 5.63 19.71
N GLU A 532 15.46 5.04 19.57
CA GLU A 532 15.64 3.77 18.85
C GLU A 532 14.77 2.65 19.45
N ASP A 533 14.55 2.66 20.76
CA ASP A 533 13.76 1.68 21.50
C ASP A 533 12.24 1.98 21.52
N THR A 534 11.78 3.07 20.91
CA THR A 534 10.37 3.41 20.88
C THR A 534 9.68 2.73 19.71
N TYR A 535 8.91 1.68 19.98
CA TYR A 535 8.15 0.94 18.95
C TYR A 535 6.74 1.51 18.73
N ILE A 536 6.09 1.97 19.80
CA ILE A 536 4.72 2.52 19.78
C ILE A 536 4.80 4.00 20.12
N ILE A 537 4.16 4.81 19.28
CA ILE A 537 4.07 6.27 19.47
C ILE A 537 2.96 6.57 20.47
N PRO A 538 3.26 7.19 21.63
CA PRO A 538 2.24 7.61 22.58
C PRO A 538 1.28 8.64 21.98
N ASP A 539 0.00 8.55 22.34
CA ASP A 539 -1.00 9.49 21.83
C ASP A 539 -0.73 10.95 22.26
N GLU A 540 -0.12 11.16 23.43
CA GLU A 540 0.27 12.50 23.91
C GLU A 540 1.34 13.12 23.01
N ASP A 541 2.40 12.36 22.66
CA ASP A 541 3.47 12.80 21.77
C ASP A 541 2.95 13.06 20.36
N TRP A 542 2.03 12.21 19.90
CA TRP A 542 1.36 12.36 18.61
C TRP A 542 0.58 13.67 18.53
N GLU A 543 -0.28 13.94 19.50
CA GLU A 543 -1.08 15.17 19.55
C GLU A 543 -0.21 16.41 19.80
N HIS A 544 0.88 16.27 20.56
CA HIS A 544 1.87 17.34 20.73
C HIS A 544 2.54 17.67 19.39
N ALA A 545 3.04 16.70 18.67
CA ALA A 545 3.70 16.89 17.38
C ALA A 545 2.75 17.52 16.33
N LYS A 546 1.47 17.15 16.33
CA LYS A 546 0.45 17.77 15.47
C LYS A 546 0.28 19.27 15.78
N ARG A 547 0.21 19.64 17.06
CA ARG A 547 0.08 21.04 17.47
C ARG A 547 1.32 21.85 17.08
N GLU A 548 2.50 21.33 17.34
CA GLU A 548 3.76 22.00 17.00
C GLU A 548 3.95 22.17 15.49
N LEU A 549 3.56 21.16 14.68
CA LEU A 549 3.56 21.26 13.22
C LEU A 549 2.68 22.44 12.75
N VAL A 550 1.47 22.56 13.29
CA VAL A 550 0.55 23.64 12.92
C VAL A 550 1.11 24.99 13.40
N ASN A 551 1.60 25.09 14.64
CA ASN A 551 2.17 26.31 15.17
C ASN A 551 3.36 26.81 14.35
N ARG A 552 4.26 25.91 13.97
CA ARG A 552 5.50 26.26 13.26
C ARG A 552 5.28 26.60 11.79
N TYR A 553 4.38 25.85 11.12
CA TYR A 553 4.23 25.93 9.66
C TYR A 553 2.85 26.42 9.20
N HIS A 554 2.16 27.25 10.03
CA HIS A 554 0.84 27.80 9.70
C HIS A 554 0.81 28.61 8.40
N THR A 555 1.95 29.17 7.96
CA THR A 555 2.10 29.91 6.70
C THR A 555 2.53 29.03 5.52
N SER A 556 2.95 27.76 5.78
CA SER A 556 3.40 26.86 4.73
C SER A 556 2.26 26.39 3.84
N THR A 557 2.45 26.49 2.53
CA THR A 557 1.52 25.92 1.53
C THR A 557 1.46 24.39 1.55
N LYS A 558 2.38 23.71 2.27
CA LYS A 558 2.43 22.25 2.38
C LYS A 558 1.80 21.71 3.67
N LEU A 559 1.39 22.57 4.59
CA LEU A 559 0.78 22.14 5.84
C LEU A 559 -0.48 21.29 5.65
N GLU A 560 -1.35 21.63 4.70
CA GLU A 560 -2.56 20.86 4.43
C GLU A 560 -2.25 19.42 3.99
N ILE A 561 -1.24 19.24 3.15
CA ILE A 561 -0.78 17.93 2.72
C ILE A 561 -0.25 17.13 3.90
N CYS A 562 0.56 17.74 4.76
CA CYS A 562 1.05 17.07 5.98
C CYS A 562 -0.09 16.64 6.92
N LYS A 563 -1.12 17.50 7.10
CA LYS A 563 -2.33 17.13 7.85
C LYS A 563 -3.07 15.94 7.22
N ASN A 564 -3.14 15.88 5.90
CA ASN A 564 -3.78 14.77 5.20
C ASN A 564 -2.99 13.46 5.36
N ILE A 565 -1.64 13.51 5.30
CA ILE A 565 -0.76 12.38 5.60
C ILE A 565 -1.05 11.82 7.00
N ILE A 566 -1.06 12.70 8.01
CA ILE A 566 -1.30 12.35 9.41
C ILE A 566 -2.69 11.73 9.57
N ARG A 567 -3.73 12.37 9.04
CA ARG A 567 -5.12 11.88 9.12
C ARG A 567 -5.31 10.52 8.46
N ASP A 568 -4.70 10.28 7.30
CA ASP A 568 -4.83 9.02 6.58
C ASP A 568 -4.06 7.91 7.29
N PHE A 569 -2.94 8.23 7.93
CA PHE A 569 -2.25 7.28 8.80
C PHE A 569 -3.09 6.93 10.04
N GLU A 570 -3.69 7.91 10.72
CA GLU A 570 -4.61 7.70 11.86
C GLU A 570 -5.79 6.79 11.46
N ALA A 571 -6.39 7.05 10.30
CA ALA A 571 -7.54 6.28 9.82
C ALA A 571 -7.21 4.80 9.57
N THR A 572 -5.96 4.48 9.25
CA THR A 572 -5.50 3.10 9.01
C THR A 572 -4.91 2.44 10.24
N ASN A 573 -4.59 3.23 11.29
CA ASN A 573 -3.99 2.78 12.54
C ASN A 573 -4.76 3.32 13.77
N PRO A 574 -6.06 3.00 13.91
CA PRO A 574 -6.93 3.65 14.89
C PRO A 574 -6.64 3.27 16.35
N LYS A 575 -5.98 2.15 16.59
CA LYS A 575 -5.74 1.65 17.96
C LYS A 575 -4.34 1.94 18.46
N ARG A 576 -3.32 1.70 17.66
CA ARG A 576 -1.92 1.89 18.00
C ARG A 576 -1.16 2.40 16.80
N LYS A 577 -0.26 3.32 17.03
CA LYS A 577 0.61 3.91 16.00
C LYS A 577 2.02 3.37 16.21
N TYR A 578 2.49 2.53 15.29
CA TYR A 578 3.86 2.02 15.33
C TYR A 578 4.79 2.95 14.54
N LYS A 579 5.98 3.20 15.10
CA LYS A 579 7.02 4.02 14.47
C LYS A 579 7.36 3.52 13.06
N THR A 580 7.60 2.24 12.94
CA THR A 580 7.94 1.57 11.68
C THR A 580 6.84 1.72 10.63
N ASP A 581 5.59 1.54 11.04
CA ASP A 581 4.44 1.69 10.13
C ASP A 581 4.30 3.13 9.63
N LEU A 582 4.58 4.12 10.49
CA LEU A 582 4.55 5.52 10.10
C LEU A 582 5.67 5.86 9.09
N GLU A 583 6.89 5.40 9.35
CA GLU A 583 8.00 5.63 8.44
C GLU A 583 7.78 4.98 7.08
N VAL A 584 7.35 3.72 7.04
CA VAL A 584 6.99 3.02 5.81
C VAL A 584 5.83 3.72 5.10
N PHE A 585 4.79 4.10 5.85
CA PHE A 585 3.65 4.83 5.28
C PHE A 585 4.09 6.09 4.55
N ILE A 586 4.92 6.94 5.18
CA ILE A 586 5.37 8.21 4.59
C ILE A 586 6.28 7.95 3.38
N ARG A 587 7.20 7.00 3.48
CA ARG A 587 8.19 6.73 2.42
C ARG A 587 7.58 6.13 1.16
N GLU A 588 6.54 5.32 1.28
CA GLU A 588 5.83 4.71 0.16
C GLU A 588 4.72 5.59 -0.41
N SER A 589 4.31 6.62 0.31
CA SER A 589 3.27 7.55 -0.13
C SER A 589 3.79 8.54 -1.15
N ARG A 590 2.90 8.91 -2.07
CA ARG A 590 3.14 9.95 -3.07
C ARG A 590 2.34 11.20 -2.73
N LEU A 591 2.86 12.34 -3.17
CA LEU A 591 2.21 13.62 -2.92
C LEU A 591 0.78 13.66 -3.47
N GLU A 592 0.57 13.07 -4.65
CA GLU A 592 -0.73 12.98 -5.32
C GLU A 592 -1.78 12.17 -4.54
N ASP A 593 -1.38 11.32 -3.60
CA ASP A 593 -2.30 10.51 -2.79
C ASP A 593 -3.09 11.35 -1.77
N PHE A 594 -2.59 12.54 -1.42
CA PHE A 594 -3.13 13.39 -0.35
C PHE A 594 -3.90 14.62 -0.82
N TYR A 595 -4.21 14.71 -2.11
CA TYR A 595 -5.10 15.75 -2.61
C TYR A 595 -6.56 15.35 -2.44
N ASN A 596 -7.29 16.11 -1.61
CA ASN A 596 -8.73 15.93 -1.45
C ASN A 596 -9.49 16.48 -2.66
N GLU A 597 -10.46 15.73 -3.15
CA GLU A 597 -11.36 16.16 -4.22
C GLU A 597 -12.45 17.09 -3.64
N ASN A 598 -12.32 18.38 -3.89
CA ASN A 598 -13.38 19.36 -3.60
C ASN A 598 -14.07 19.77 -4.90
N ALA A 599 -15.40 19.80 -4.90
CA ALA A 599 -16.21 20.13 -6.07
C ALA A 599 -16.02 21.57 -6.61
N GLU A 600 -15.48 22.47 -5.80
CA GLU A 600 -15.29 23.89 -6.15
C GLU A 600 -13.92 24.19 -6.79
N THR A 601 -13.04 23.22 -6.89
CA THR A 601 -11.68 23.41 -7.37
C THR A 601 -11.44 22.57 -8.62
N VAL A 602 -10.90 23.17 -9.68
CA VAL A 602 -10.47 22.45 -10.89
C VAL A 602 -9.13 21.79 -10.62
N PHE A 603 -9.08 20.47 -10.76
CA PHE A 603 -7.83 19.73 -10.71
C PHE A 603 -7.11 19.79 -12.06
N VAL A 604 -5.81 19.95 -12.04
CA VAL A 604 -4.97 19.87 -13.24
C VAL A 604 -3.91 18.80 -13.01
N SER A 605 -3.78 17.87 -13.93
CA SER A 605 -2.91 16.70 -13.75
C SER A 605 -2.36 16.17 -15.07
N THR A 606 -1.29 15.40 -15.01
CA THR A 606 -0.94 14.53 -16.13
C THR A 606 -1.80 13.27 -16.11
N ILE A 607 -1.94 12.63 -17.29
CA ILE A 607 -2.70 11.38 -17.43
C ILE A 607 -2.19 10.29 -16.47
N HIS A 608 -0.87 10.15 -16.31
CA HIS A 608 -0.27 9.15 -15.42
C HIS A 608 -0.65 9.35 -13.96
N LYS A 609 -0.65 10.59 -13.46
CA LYS A 609 -0.98 10.91 -12.06
C LYS A 609 -2.47 10.84 -11.76
N ALA A 610 -3.31 10.90 -12.80
CA ALA A 610 -4.75 10.74 -12.68
C ALA A 610 -5.20 9.27 -12.70
N LYS A 611 -4.28 8.31 -12.92
CA LYS A 611 -4.62 6.89 -12.83
C LYS A 611 -5.11 6.55 -11.42
N GLY A 612 -6.20 5.79 -11.33
CA GLY A 612 -6.88 5.48 -10.06
C GLY A 612 -7.87 6.55 -9.59
N LYS A 613 -7.81 7.79 -10.10
CA LYS A 613 -8.75 8.87 -9.76
C LYS A 613 -9.93 8.92 -10.74
N GLU A 614 -11.03 9.59 -10.35
CA GLU A 614 -12.27 9.70 -11.12
C GLU A 614 -12.86 11.10 -10.95
N PHE A 615 -13.36 11.67 -12.04
CA PHE A 615 -13.91 13.03 -12.04
C PHE A 615 -15.26 13.06 -12.74
N ASP A 616 -16.14 13.98 -12.33
CA ASP A 616 -17.43 14.15 -12.99
C ASP A 616 -17.25 14.73 -14.38
N GLN A 617 -16.31 15.67 -14.53
CA GLN A 617 -15.96 16.30 -15.80
C GLN A 617 -14.46 16.18 -16.07
N VAL A 618 -14.09 15.78 -17.28
CA VAL A 618 -12.70 15.70 -17.73
C VAL A 618 -12.52 16.54 -18.98
N PHE A 619 -11.53 17.45 -18.93
CA PHE A 619 -10.99 18.15 -20.10
C PHE A 619 -9.65 17.51 -20.43
N LEU A 620 -9.53 17.00 -21.64
CA LEU A 620 -8.32 16.29 -22.07
C LEU A 620 -7.60 17.10 -23.15
N MET A 621 -6.36 17.51 -22.88
CA MET A 621 -5.52 18.21 -23.84
C MET A 621 -4.52 17.25 -24.48
N LEU A 622 -4.59 17.10 -25.80
CA LEU A 622 -3.79 16.19 -26.61
C LEU A 622 -3.03 16.96 -27.70
N GLU A 623 -2.12 17.84 -27.27
CA GLU A 623 -1.27 18.57 -28.20
C GLU A 623 -0.21 17.64 -28.80
N ASN A 624 -0.19 17.52 -30.14
CA ASN A 624 0.75 16.65 -30.86
C ASN A 624 0.84 15.22 -30.27
N PHE A 625 -0.33 14.66 -29.97
CA PHE A 625 -0.41 13.32 -29.41
C PHE A 625 -0.24 12.27 -30.51
N ASP A 626 0.75 11.39 -30.36
CA ASP A 626 0.99 10.27 -31.26
C ASP A 626 0.38 8.98 -30.66
N GLU A 627 -0.63 8.42 -31.34
CA GLU A 627 -1.31 7.16 -30.95
C GLU A 627 -0.74 5.92 -31.67
N SER A 628 0.42 6.00 -32.29
CA SER A 628 0.95 4.90 -33.12
C SER A 628 1.22 3.63 -32.33
N THR A 629 1.51 3.72 -31.03
CA THR A 629 1.81 2.59 -30.16
C THR A 629 0.64 2.18 -29.28
N ASP A 630 0.55 0.89 -28.93
CA ASP A 630 -0.46 0.42 -27.97
C ASP A 630 -0.32 1.05 -26.59
N ALA A 631 0.91 1.38 -26.17
CA ALA A 631 1.15 2.13 -24.92
C ALA A 631 0.49 3.51 -24.94
N ALA A 632 0.63 4.27 -26.04
CA ALA A 632 -0.03 5.55 -26.22
C ALA A 632 -1.57 5.42 -26.27
N LYS A 633 -2.08 4.38 -26.93
CA LYS A 633 -3.52 4.08 -26.97
C LYS A 633 -4.04 3.78 -25.57
N ARG A 634 -3.34 2.99 -24.76
CA ARG A 634 -3.71 2.72 -23.36
C ARG A 634 -3.70 4.00 -22.52
N GLN A 635 -2.69 4.86 -22.72
CA GLN A 635 -2.63 6.14 -22.03
C GLN A 635 -3.88 7.00 -22.33
N LEU A 636 -4.27 7.10 -23.57
CA LEU A 636 -5.47 7.84 -23.97
C LEU A 636 -6.77 7.18 -23.45
N TYR A 637 -6.85 5.86 -23.51
CA TYR A 637 -7.97 5.10 -22.92
C TYR A 637 -8.10 5.36 -21.42
N VAL A 638 -6.99 5.32 -20.67
CA VAL A 638 -6.99 5.67 -19.24
C VAL A 638 -7.52 7.08 -19.03
N ALA A 639 -7.05 8.06 -19.81
CA ALA A 639 -7.50 9.44 -19.68
C ALA A 639 -9.01 9.60 -19.90
N MET A 640 -9.56 9.02 -20.96
CA MET A 640 -10.99 9.07 -21.27
C MET A 640 -11.85 8.39 -20.21
N THR A 641 -11.37 7.25 -19.67
CA THR A 641 -12.12 6.49 -18.64
C THR A 641 -12.07 7.11 -17.24
N ARG A 642 -11.43 8.28 -17.08
CA ARG A 642 -11.52 9.06 -15.83
C ARG A 642 -12.82 9.83 -15.71
N ALA A 643 -13.51 10.08 -16.82
CA ALA A 643 -14.76 10.82 -16.84
C ALA A 643 -15.96 9.97 -16.38
N LYS A 644 -16.77 10.53 -15.48
CA LYS A 644 -18.04 9.94 -15.07
C LYS A 644 -19.21 10.44 -15.91
N GLN A 645 -19.28 11.75 -16.15
CA GLN A 645 -20.45 12.40 -16.76
C GLN A 645 -20.13 13.10 -18.09
N ASN A 646 -19.06 13.94 -18.11
CA ASN A 646 -18.74 14.76 -19.27
C ASN A 646 -17.27 14.61 -19.65
N LEU A 647 -17.00 14.57 -20.95
CA LEU A 647 -15.65 14.45 -21.52
C LEU A 647 -15.48 15.47 -22.65
N SER A 648 -14.57 16.43 -22.47
CA SER A 648 -14.17 17.39 -23.50
C SER A 648 -12.73 17.06 -23.95
N ILE A 649 -12.55 16.77 -25.23
CA ILE A 649 -11.25 16.40 -25.81
C ILE A 649 -10.80 17.49 -26.75
N HIS A 650 -9.65 18.06 -26.50
CA HIS A 650 -8.99 19.07 -27.32
C HIS A 650 -7.75 18.47 -27.97
N LEU A 651 -7.73 18.42 -29.31
CA LEU A 651 -6.64 17.78 -30.04
C LEU A 651 -6.33 18.50 -31.36
N ASN A 652 -5.10 18.32 -31.85
CA ASN A 652 -4.68 18.73 -33.16
C ASN A 652 -4.34 17.52 -34.06
N GLY A 653 -5.24 16.52 -34.05
CA GLY A 653 -5.11 15.28 -34.83
C GLY A 653 -6.45 14.77 -35.32
N HIS A 654 -6.45 13.72 -36.15
CA HIS A 654 -7.64 13.15 -36.80
C HIS A 654 -8.01 11.74 -36.28
N PHE A 655 -7.29 11.25 -35.29
CA PHE A 655 -7.41 9.86 -34.86
C PHE A 655 -8.72 9.51 -34.14
N LEU A 656 -9.53 10.49 -33.74
CA LEU A 656 -10.86 10.27 -33.15
C LEU A 656 -12.03 10.45 -34.13
N ASP A 657 -11.79 10.78 -35.41
CA ASP A 657 -12.81 11.15 -36.34
C ASP A 657 -13.84 10.05 -36.67
N THR A 658 -13.40 8.79 -36.57
CA THR A 658 -14.24 7.62 -36.86
C THR A 658 -15.12 7.17 -35.67
N LEU A 659 -14.94 7.71 -34.48
CA LEU A 659 -15.74 7.34 -33.34
C LEU A 659 -17.11 8.06 -33.37
N ILE A 660 -18.16 7.32 -33.17
CA ILE A 660 -19.55 7.84 -33.25
C ILE A 660 -20.31 7.35 -32.02
N THR A 661 -20.97 8.25 -31.34
CA THR A 661 -21.86 7.92 -30.21
C THR A 661 -22.91 9.01 -30.02
N GLU A 662 -23.93 8.73 -29.21
CA GLU A 662 -24.93 9.69 -28.81
C GLU A 662 -24.35 10.88 -28.07
N ASN A 663 -24.92 12.08 -28.22
CA ASN A 663 -24.48 13.31 -27.57
C ASN A 663 -22.97 13.66 -27.79
N LEU A 664 -22.46 13.28 -28.96
CA LEU A 664 -21.12 13.65 -29.39
C LEU A 664 -21.15 14.94 -30.20
N GLU A 665 -20.61 16.00 -29.66
CA GLU A 665 -20.41 17.28 -30.33
C GLU A 665 -19.00 17.34 -30.92
N ARG A 666 -18.88 17.68 -32.22
CA ARG A 666 -17.62 17.89 -32.91
C ARG A 666 -17.49 19.34 -33.37
N ILE A 667 -16.41 19.96 -32.99
CA ILE A 667 -16.08 21.34 -33.35
C ILE A 667 -14.73 21.33 -34.08
N ASN A 668 -14.72 21.96 -35.25
CA ASN A 668 -13.49 22.21 -35.99
C ASN A 668 -13.12 23.67 -35.79
N ASP A 669 -12.15 23.93 -34.93
CA ASP A 669 -11.70 25.27 -34.59
C ASP A 669 -10.50 25.65 -35.48
N ARG A 670 -10.69 26.68 -36.30
CA ARG A 670 -9.66 27.19 -37.21
C ARG A 670 -8.95 28.42 -36.68
N GLU A 671 -9.29 28.87 -35.47
CA GLU A 671 -8.61 30.01 -34.84
C GLU A 671 -7.14 29.63 -34.51
N ARG A 672 -6.26 30.59 -34.75
CA ARG A 672 -4.85 30.42 -34.41
C ARG A 672 -4.59 31.02 -33.03
N TYR A 673 -4.34 30.17 -32.09
CA TYR A 673 -4.03 30.59 -30.73
C TYR A 673 -2.54 30.87 -30.54
N LEU A 674 -2.25 32.00 -29.91
CA LEU A 674 -0.89 32.36 -29.55
C LEU A 674 -0.48 31.60 -28.26
N PRO A 675 0.82 31.32 -28.12
CA PRO A 675 1.36 30.77 -26.86
C PRO A 675 0.97 31.64 -25.66
N PRO A 676 0.76 31.04 -24.48
CA PRO A 676 0.36 31.79 -23.29
C PRO A 676 1.34 32.92 -22.97
N THR A 677 0.84 34.01 -22.43
CA THR A 677 1.67 35.17 -22.07
C THR A 677 2.49 34.92 -20.81
N GLU A 678 2.17 33.88 -20.05
CA GLU A 678 2.85 33.49 -18.82
C GLU A 678 3.10 31.97 -18.83
N LEU A 679 4.26 31.56 -18.30
CA LEU A 679 4.62 30.16 -18.12
C LEU A 679 5.00 29.95 -16.64
N THR A 680 4.51 28.86 -16.06
CA THR A 680 4.90 28.45 -14.73
C THR A 680 5.72 27.17 -14.80
N MET A 681 6.83 27.08 -14.05
CA MET A 681 7.72 25.91 -14.01
C MET A 681 8.05 25.52 -12.59
N GLN A 682 7.94 24.23 -12.29
CA GLN A 682 8.44 23.65 -11.04
C GLN A 682 9.84 23.08 -11.28
N LEU A 683 10.81 23.51 -10.47
CA LEU A 683 12.18 23.00 -10.59
C LEU A 683 12.38 21.71 -9.77
N SER A 684 13.30 20.89 -10.25
CA SER A 684 13.79 19.66 -9.65
C SER A 684 15.27 19.79 -9.24
N TYR A 685 15.83 18.76 -8.63
CA TYR A 685 17.27 18.74 -8.29
C TYR A 685 18.20 18.97 -9.48
N LYS A 686 17.78 18.62 -10.70
CA LYS A 686 18.60 18.79 -11.94
C LYS A 686 18.71 20.24 -12.39
N ASP A 687 17.78 21.09 -11.94
CA ASP A 687 17.60 22.46 -12.38
C ASP A 687 18.29 23.48 -11.47
N ILE A 688 18.78 23.04 -10.32
CA ILE A 688 19.43 23.87 -9.30
C ILE A 688 20.84 23.39 -9.01
N TRP A 689 21.70 24.31 -8.50
CA TRP A 689 23.06 23.98 -8.09
C TRP A 689 23.04 23.45 -6.64
N LEU A 690 23.03 22.14 -6.47
CA LEU A 690 22.88 21.48 -5.16
C LEU A 690 24.01 21.79 -4.17
N ASP A 691 25.27 21.85 -4.62
CA ASP A 691 26.41 22.13 -3.73
C ASP A 691 26.37 23.56 -3.12
N PHE A 692 25.62 24.48 -3.72
CA PHE A 692 25.40 25.82 -3.19
C PHE A 692 24.76 25.78 -1.78
N PHE A 693 23.88 24.81 -1.53
CA PHE A 693 23.15 24.73 -0.27
C PHE A 693 24.00 24.29 0.91
N ILE A 694 25.14 23.60 0.71
CA ILE A 694 25.99 23.05 1.76
C ILE A 694 26.39 24.15 2.76
N ASN A 695 26.76 25.31 2.27
CA ASN A 695 27.26 26.44 3.08
C ASN A 695 26.19 27.51 3.39
N ARG A 696 24.91 27.27 3.10
CA ARG A 696 23.83 28.26 3.23
C ARG A 696 22.69 27.83 4.13
N GLN A 697 22.87 26.79 4.94
CA GLN A 697 21.81 26.18 5.77
C GLN A 697 21.14 27.16 6.73
N HIS A 698 21.89 28.14 7.25
CA HIS A 698 21.34 29.17 8.15
C HIS A 698 20.29 30.07 7.47
N LEU A 699 20.40 30.32 6.15
CA LEU A 699 19.42 31.07 5.37
C LEU A 699 18.21 30.20 5.01
N ILE A 700 18.48 28.95 4.57
CA ILE A 700 17.40 28.03 4.15
C ILE A 700 16.48 27.68 5.30
N THR A 701 17.00 27.59 6.54
CA THR A 701 16.21 27.27 7.73
C THR A 701 15.18 28.35 8.07
N GLN A 702 15.35 29.57 7.57
CA GLN A 702 14.43 30.71 7.79
C GLN A 702 13.29 30.75 6.76
N LEU A 703 13.41 30.03 5.65
CA LEU A 703 12.42 30.03 4.58
C LEU A 703 11.23 29.11 4.90
N THR A 704 10.09 29.46 4.32
CA THR A 704 8.85 28.68 4.41
C THR A 704 8.31 28.38 3.02
N CYS A 705 7.70 27.20 2.80
CA CYS A 705 7.04 26.88 1.55
C CYS A 705 5.90 27.86 1.25
N GLY A 706 5.93 28.47 0.07
CA GLY A 706 5.01 29.53 -0.37
C GLY A 706 5.63 30.92 -0.36
N GLU A 707 6.81 31.12 0.23
CA GLU A 707 7.51 32.41 0.30
C GLU A 707 7.99 32.87 -1.08
N HIS A 708 7.79 34.16 -1.38
CA HIS A 708 8.27 34.76 -2.62
C HIS A 708 9.76 35.03 -2.57
N LEU A 709 10.43 34.78 -3.69
CA LEU A 709 11.85 35.04 -3.91
C LEU A 709 12.02 36.05 -5.03
N THR A 710 12.96 36.97 -4.85
CA THR A 710 13.35 37.92 -5.90
C THR A 710 14.38 37.28 -6.83
N VAL A 711 14.13 37.36 -8.12
CA VAL A 711 15.06 36.82 -9.14
C VAL A 711 16.11 37.84 -9.49
N ASN A 712 17.38 37.42 -9.46
CA ASN A 712 18.52 38.24 -9.86
C ASN A 712 19.45 37.41 -10.77
N GLY A 713 19.26 37.53 -12.07
CA GLY A 713 20.03 36.75 -13.05
C GLY A 713 19.85 35.25 -12.91
N SER A 714 20.89 34.55 -12.50
CA SER A 714 20.91 33.09 -12.27
C SER A 714 20.67 32.70 -10.81
N GLU A 715 20.27 33.65 -9.98
CA GLU A 715 20.11 33.48 -8.52
C GLU A 715 18.72 33.91 -8.06
N CYS A 716 18.26 33.33 -6.93
CA CYS A 716 17.08 33.82 -6.23
C CYS A 716 17.47 34.31 -4.83
N LEU A 717 16.88 35.46 -4.44
CA LEU A 717 17.14 36.15 -3.19
C LEU A 717 15.90 36.08 -2.29
N ASN A 718 16.11 35.98 -0.98
CA ASN A 718 15.04 36.11 0.01
C ASN A 718 14.63 37.59 0.18
N SER A 719 13.67 37.86 1.04
CA SER A 719 13.18 39.22 1.38
C SER A 719 14.26 40.16 1.92
N ASN A 720 15.36 39.61 2.44
CA ASN A 720 16.51 40.38 2.95
C ASN A 720 17.60 40.61 1.89
N GLY A 721 17.36 40.27 0.64
CA GLY A 721 18.32 40.42 -0.45
C GLY A 721 19.47 39.39 -0.44
N GLN A 722 19.38 38.33 0.36
CA GLN A 722 20.41 37.30 0.46
C GLN A 722 20.14 36.17 -0.52
N CYS A 723 21.19 35.70 -1.21
CA CYS A 723 21.08 34.61 -2.17
C CYS A 723 20.77 33.27 -1.43
N VAL A 724 19.61 32.69 -1.75
CA VAL A 724 19.12 31.43 -1.17
C VAL A 724 19.07 30.27 -2.18
N LEU A 725 19.24 30.54 -3.46
CA LEU A 725 19.22 29.53 -4.52
C LEU A 725 20.02 30.00 -5.73
N LYS A 726 20.71 29.06 -6.37
CA LYS A 726 21.35 29.24 -7.70
C LYS A 726 20.86 28.16 -8.66
N PHE A 727 20.64 28.57 -9.92
CA PHE A 727 20.25 27.64 -10.97
C PHE A 727 21.46 26.82 -11.46
N SER A 728 21.19 25.62 -11.96
CA SER A 728 22.20 24.82 -12.65
C SER A 728 22.51 25.41 -14.03
N GLN A 729 23.70 25.12 -14.59
CA GLN A 729 24.06 25.59 -15.92
C GLN A 729 23.05 25.14 -16.98
N LYS A 730 22.58 23.89 -16.91
CA LYS A 730 21.57 23.35 -17.80
C LYS A 730 20.27 24.16 -17.78
N PHE A 731 19.86 24.61 -16.61
CA PHE A 731 18.65 25.39 -16.47
C PHE A 731 18.83 26.83 -16.91
N ILE A 732 20.03 27.41 -16.73
CA ILE A 732 20.40 28.73 -17.29
C ILE A 732 20.29 28.70 -18.81
N ASP A 733 20.79 27.65 -19.47
CA ASP A 733 20.68 27.44 -20.90
C ASP A 733 19.21 27.35 -21.35
N HIS A 734 18.36 26.67 -20.55
CA HIS A 734 16.93 26.61 -20.78
C HIS A 734 16.26 28.00 -20.67
N ILE A 735 16.63 28.81 -19.65
CA ILE A 735 16.14 30.19 -19.50
C ILE A 735 16.54 31.03 -20.74
N ASN A 736 17.75 30.85 -21.25
CA ASN A 736 18.19 31.56 -22.46
C ASN A 736 17.37 31.18 -23.69
N GLY A 737 17.03 29.89 -23.86
CA GLY A 737 16.13 29.44 -24.92
C GLY A 737 14.70 29.99 -24.79
N LEU A 738 14.23 30.23 -23.55
CA LEU A 738 12.96 30.92 -23.32
C LEU A 738 13.02 32.41 -23.65
N LYS A 739 14.14 33.07 -23.38
CA LYS A 739 14.36 34.48 -23.77
C LYS A 739 14.31 34.66 -25.27
N GLU A 740 14.84 33.74 -26.06
CA GLU A 740 14.73 33.75 -27.52
C GLU A 740 13.29 33.70 -28.02
N LYS A 741 12.38 33.13 -27.20
CA LYS A 741 10.93 33.10 -27.42
C LYS A 741 10.20 34.27 -26.78
N ASN A 742 10.92 35.31 -26.34
CA ASN A 742 10.42 36.48 -25.63
C ASN A 742 9.82 36.22 -24.24
N TYR A 743 10.19 35.15 -23.56
CA TYR A 743 9.80 34.93 -22.16
C TYR A 743 10.92 35.37 -21.23
N VAL A 744 10.58 36.15 -20.22
CA VAL A 744 11.50 36.61 -19.18
C VAL A 744 11.02 36.09 -17.83
N LEU A 745 11.96 35.61 -17.03
CA LEU A 745 11.71 35.19 -15.66
C LEU A 745 11.31 36.38 -14.79
N LYS A 746 10.08 36.36 -14.25
CA LYS A 746 9.47 37.46 -13.49
C LYS A 746 9.58 37.26 -12.00
N SER A 747 9.22 36.08 -11.52
CA SER A 747 9.14 35.79 -10.10
C SER A 747 9.51 34.34 -9.80
N ALA A 748 9.87 34.10 -8.53
CA ALA A 748 10.11 32.78 -8.01
C ALA A 748 9.41 32.64 -6.66
N ARG A 749 9.00 31.43 -6.33
CA ARG A 749 8.38 31.10 -5.04
C ARG A 749 8.95 29.77 -4.53
N VAL A 750 9.17 29.68 -3.22
CA VAL A 750 9.56 28.43 -2.56
C VAL A 750 8.40 27.43 -2.69
N ASN A 751 8.57 26.39 -3.51
CA ASN A 751 7.55 25.37 -3.63
C ASN A 751 7.75 24.24 -2.61
N PHE A 752 8.98 23.67 -2.55
CA PHE A 752 9.34 22.67 -1.54
C PHE A 752 10.67 23.03 -0.88
N ILE A 753 10.79 22.69 0.38
CA ILE A 753 12.07 22.61 1.10
C ILE A 753 12.24 21.15 1.51
N VAL A 754 13.33 20.53 1.06
CA VAL A 754 13.55 19.08 1.22
C VAL A 754 14.95 18.82 1.76
N TYR A 755 15.09 17.73 2.51
CA TYR A 755 16.39 17.21 2.92
C TYR A 755 17.00 16.41 1.77
N TRP A 756 18.27 16.68 1.49
CA TRP A 756 19.05 16.00 0.47
C TRP A 756 20.41 15.59 1.04
N LEU A 757 20.81 14.35 0.75
CA LEU A 757 22.12 13.81 1.10
C LEU A 757 22.98 13.70 -0.17
N LYS A 758 24.12 14.35 -0.18
CA LYS A 758 25.09 14.20 -1.25
C LYS A 758 25.74 12.82 -1.14
N GLU A 759 25.96 12.15 -2.26
CA GLU A 759 26.65 10.86 -2.30
C GLU A 759 28.05 10.99 -1.66
N GLY A 760 28.32 10.14 -0.64
CA GLY A 760 29.55 10.18 0.14
C GLY A 760 29.61 11.23 1.26
N ALA A 761 28.55 12.02 1.49
CA ALA A 761 28.48 12.94 2.62
C ALA A 761 27.85 12.28 3.85
N GLU A 762 28.28 12.71 5.05
CA GLU A 762 27.77 12.22 6.34
C GLU A 762 26.50 12.93 6.79
N HIS A 763 26.23 14.15 6.29
CA HIS A 763 25.13 15.00 6.76
C HIS A 763 24.22 15.44 5.61
N GLU A 764 22.92 15.37 5.88
CA GLU A 764 21.88 15.91 4.99
C GLU A 764 21.85 17.45 5.06
N VAL A 765 21.53 18.07 3.93
CA VAL A 765 21.33 19.52 3.82
C VAL A 765 19.93 19.82 3.31
N LYS A 766 19.37 20.96 3.73
CA LYS A 766 18.09 21.45 3.21
C LYS A 766 18.31 22.12 1.87
N VAL A 767 17.46 21.80 0.91
CA VAL A 767 17.49 22.29 -0.47
C VAL A 767 16.14 22.91 -0.80
N VAL A 768 16.13 24.02 -1.51
CA VAL A 768 14.92 24.71 -1.99
C VAL A 768 14.64 24.30 -3.42
N LEU A 769 13.43 23.81 -3.67
CA LEU A 769 12.90 23.55 -5.01
C LEU A 769 11.84 24.61 -5.32
N PRO A 770 12.14 25.60 -6.16
CA PRO A 770 11.24 26.71 -6.43
C PRO A 770 10.22 26.37 -7.52
N GLU A 771 9.16 27.17 -7.54
CA GLU A 771 8.27 27.38 -8.66
C GLU A 771 8.61 28.75 -9.28
N LEU A 772 8.73 28.79 -10.59
CA LEU A 772 9.14 29.97 -11.36
C LEU A 772 8.02 30.44 -12.27
N GLU A 773 7.87 31.75 -12.39
CA GLU A 773 6.93 32.38 -13.32
C GLU A 773 7.68 33.18 -14.35
N PHE A 774 7.39 32.91 -15.63
CA PHE A 774 7.91 33.66 -16.78
C PHE A 774 6.77 34.44 -17.41
N GLY A 775 7.07 35.63 -17.87
CA GLY A 775 6.12 36.46 -18.63
C GLY A 775 6.67 36.81 -20.00
N LYS A 776 5.78 36.82 -20.99
CA LYS A 776 6.12 37.24 -22.32
C LYS A 776 6.29 38.77 -22.35
N VAL A 777 7.39 39.24 -22.93
CA VAL A 777 7.61 40.69 -23.18
C VAL A 777 6.98 40.98 -24.51
N GLU A 778 6.04 41.95 -24.53
CA GLU A 778 5.54 42.49 -25.79
C GLU A 778 6.70 43.23 -26.46
N GLY A 779 7.12 42.75 -27.64
CA GLY A 779 8.16 43.34 -28.45
C GLY A 779 7.65 44.54 -29.19
#